data_3ba2a799cb9b2c7adf2f7efd2b5c3184
#
_entry.id   3ba2a799cb9b2c7adf2f7efd2b5c3184
#
_cell.length_a   1.000
_cell.length_b   1.000
_cell.length_c   1.000
_cell.angle_alpha   90.00
_cell.angle_beta   90.00
_cell.angle_gamma   90.00
#
_symmetry.space_group_name_H-M   'P 1'
#
loop_
_entity.id
_entity.type
_entity.pdbx_description
1 polymer ?
#
loop_
_entity_poly.entity_id
_entity_poly.type
_entity_poly.pdbx_seq_one_letter_code
_entity_poly.pdbx_strand_id
1 'polypeptide(L)'
;MRIERALVAIGVLAGVLTAGAARVEVFPQSFEAGGWGLDAGLMDVIGSPHLIAHGMGRPVPDATARVVFPEAGVWRVFVRAKNWTEGAPGKFSLLVNGTALKHVFGAGERAWAWEDGGTVEVKTGSADIALRDLTGFDGRCAGVVFTKGDEPAPTGALDVRGREPDETRDFDFVVVGGGMPGCCAAIAAARAGIRVALVQDRPVLGGNASSEIRVWCGGESRHPIVDELRNLFMNRDQLSVETDKMRLATLQREQNLTVFLLHRAFGVEKQGNAIASVKALNLADNRIVRFRAPLFCDATGDGWVGAWAGADLRYGRESKSESGEKSAVEKADRTVLGASLMWESANANDDVPFSAPWAEKFAESGPALNGEWNWEYGLDRDMINEAEEIRDRLLLAIYGAFSLAKKKPVNSRRMLVTCPYVLGKRESRRILGDWILKEDDIVAKTQFEDAIATGTWSIDIHFTIKAAPYLTSNTHPIYGRYWIPYRTIYSRNIDNLFVVGRCFSCTHVGLGSPRVINTLSQLGVAAGTAAAMCREAKCGPRRIFADGKCRELQHRIGGDWPGNPDPSKKGWSYVDDESPDTVVNGKWAQDFCCNGGQFGDKASWSFGPETGGSVVYRLPVARAGRYRLYGKVPYDWTIKRCNRIAEIKVTSNGQAKTLSWNQSLQTGRWLAIAELELAPGATLELAPSKKKDVTITADGYALEPLN
;
A
#
# COMPACT_ATOMS: atom_id res chain seq x y z
N MET A 1 30.40 0.21 18.86
CA MET A 1 29.96 -1.16 18.59
C MET A 1 30.01 -1.36 17.10
N ARG A 2 30.98 -2.11 16.60
CA ARG A 2 31.29 -2.28 15.17
C ARG A 2 30.20 -3.17 14.56
N ILE A 3 29.48 -2.65 13.59
CA ILE A 3 28.64 -3.45 12.68
C ILE A 3 29.61 -4.03 11.65
N GLU A 4 29.96 -5.30 11.82
CA GLU A 4 30.64 -6.07 10.79
C GLU A 4 29.67 -6.24 9.61
N ARG A 5 29.98 -5.55 8.51
CA ARG A 5 29.44 -5.88 7.20
C ARG A 5 30.12 -7.20 6.79
N ALA A 6 29.47 -8.31 7.02
CA ALA A 6 29.76 -9.54 6.29
C ALA A 6 29.31 -9.33 4.84
N LEU A 7 30.21 -8.80 4.03
CA LEU A 7 30.17 -8.95 2.58
C LEU A 7 30.45 -10.42 2.29
N VAL A 8 29.41 -11.24 2.31
CA VAL A 8 29.44 -12.54 1.63
C VAL A 8 29.22 -12.22 0.16
N ALA A 9 30.31 -12.00 -0.55
CA ALA A 9 30.33 -12.09 -2.00
C ALA A 9 30.14 -13.58 -2.36
N ILE A 10 28.93 -14.09 -2.23
CA ILE A 10 28.52 -15.32 -2.89
C ILE A 10 28.24 -14.91 -4.33
N GLY A 11 29.22 -15.09 -5.22
CA GLY A 11 28.99 -15.06 -6.65
C GLY A 11 27.85 -16.06 -6.94
N VAL A 12 26.66 -15.54 -7.22
CA VAL A 12 25.54 -16.37 -7.65
C VAL A 12 25.96 -16.99 -8.98
N LEU A 13 26.24 -18.30 -8.96
CA LEU A 13 26.47 -19.09 -10.17
C LEU A 13 25.14 -19.13 -10.93
N ALA A 14 24.97 -18.24 -11.91
CA ALA A 14 23.82 -18.20 -12.78
C ALA A 14 23.95 -19.30 -13.82
N GLY A 15 23.20 -20.37 -13.65
CA GLY A 15 23.03 -21.41 -14.65
C GLY A 15 22.46 -22.68 -14.06
N VAL A 16 21.31 -23.12 -14.53
CA VAL A 16 20.80 -24.48 -14.26
C VAL A 16 21.43 -25.40 -15.31
N LEU A 17 22.41 -26.22 -14.91
CA LEU A 17 23.02 -27.24 -15.77
C LEU A 17 22.15 -28.52 -15.70
N THR A 18 21.48 -28.86 -16.81
CA THR A 18 20.95 -30.21 -17.02
C THR A 18 22.06 -31.06 -17.66
N ALA A 19 22.27 -32.27 -17.19
CA ALA A 19 23.28 -33.18 -17.74
C ALA A 19 23.03 -33.46 -19.23
N GLY A 20 23.99 -33.06 -20.10
CA GLY A 20 23.87 -33.14 -21.55
C GLY A 20 23.39 -31.86 -22.23
N ALA A 21 23.20 -30.76 -21.52
CA ALA A 21 22.56 -29.59 -22.06
C ALA A 21 23.50 -28.72 -22.91
N ALA A 22 23.10 -28.57 -24.16
CA ALA A 22 23.58 -27.53 -25.06
C ALA A 22 22.88 -26.17 -24.79
N ARG A 23 22.40 -25.93 -23.54
CA ARG A 23 21.60 -24.75 -23.17
C ARG A 23 21.98 -24.23 -21.77
N VAL A 24 22.16 -22.92 -21.64
CA VAL A 24 22.38 -22.22 -20.36
C VAL A 24 21.37 -21.09 -20.24
N GLU A 25 20.61 -21.10 -19.14
CA GLU A 25 19.58 -20.11 -18.86
C GLU A 25 20.02 -19.12 -17.79
N VAL A 26 19.86 -17.83 -18.04
CA VAL A 26 20.16 -16.75 -17.11
C VAL A 26 18.88 -16.00 -16.78
N PHE A 27 18.42 -16.17 -15.58
CA PHE A 27 17.17 -15.56 -15.09
C PHE A 27 17.38 -14.08 -14.75
N PRO A 28 16.36 -13.22 -14.89
CA PRO A 28 16.46 -11.80 -14.53
C PRO A 28 16.97 -11.55 -13.11
N GLN A 29 16.52 -12.35 -12.15
CA GLN A 29 16.94 -12.27 -10.74
C GLN A 29 18.37 -12.78 -10.48
N SER A 30 19.04 -13.34 -11.48
CA SER A 30 20.45 -13.74 -11.37
C SER A 30 21.41 -12.58 -11.67
N PHE A 31 20.91 -11.42 -12.08
CA PHE A 31 21.73 -10.24 -12.32
C PHE A 31 21.88 -9.40 -11.04
N GLU A 32 23.10 -8.90 -10.82
CA GLU A 32 23.29 -7.71 -9.97
C GLU A 32 22.69 -6.53 -10.73
N ALA A 33 21.56 -6.02 -10.23
CA ALA A 33 20.71 -5.14 -11.02
C ALA A 33 21.36 -3.78 -11.43
N GLY A 34 22.42 -3.32 -10.73
CA GLY A 34 23.05 -2.04 -11.04
C GLY A 34 22.04 -0.89 -10.90
N GLY A 35 21.74 -0.24 -12.03
CA GLY A 35 20.69 0.78 -12.10
C GLY A 35 19.35 0.27 -12.64
N TRP A 36 19.23 -1.01 -13.00
CA TRP A 36 18.00 -1.62 -13.45
C TRP A 36 17.11 -2.01 -12.25
N GLY A 37 15.79 -1.90 -12.41
CA GLY A 37 14.83 -2.43 -11.45
C GLY A 37 14.49 -3.89 -11.75
N LEU A 38 14.38 -4.75 -10.72
CA LEU A 38 13.83 -6.10 -10.88
C LEU A 38 12.33 -6.06 -10.55
N ASP A 39 11.49 -6.27 -11.56
CA ASP A 39 10.04 -6.29 -11.43
C ASP A 39 9.49 -7.73 -11.51
N ALA A 40 8.97 -8.22 -10.40
CA ALA A 40 8.27 -9.49 -10.29
C ALA A 40 6.74 -9.33 -10.18
N GLY A 41 6.25 -8.09 -10.14
CA GLY A 41 4.81 -7.80 -9.98
C GLY A 41 3.94 -8.30 -11.13
N LEU A 42 4.53 -8.43 -12.32
CA LEU A 42 3.86 -8.91 -13.53
C LEU A 42 4.17 -10.39 -13.86
N MET A 43 4.87 -11.12 -12.98
CA MET A 43 5.32 -12.49 -13.22
C MET A 43 4.18 -13.43 -13.64
N ASP A 44 2.98 -13.28 -13.09
CA ASP A 44 1.84 -14.14 -13.42
C ASP A 44 1.32 -13.92 -14.84
N VAL A 45 1.55 -12.75 -15.43
CA VAL A 45 1.11 -12.38 -16.78
C VAL A 45 2.19 -12.70 -17.82
N ILE A 46 3.43 -12.31 -17.55
CA ILE A 46 4.54 -12.46 -18.51
C ILE A 46 5.32 -13.77 -18.36
N GLY A 47 5.05 -14.54 -17.30
CA GLY A 47 5.60 -15.86 -17.03
C GLY A 47 6.94 -15.87 -16.29
N SER A 48 7.57 -14.72 -16.06
CA SER A 48 8.83 -14.56 -15.32
C SER A 48 8.95 -13.16 -14.74
N PRO A 49 9.81 -12.91 -13.73
CA PRO A 49 10.31 -11.57 -13.45
C PRO A 49 10.99 -10.95 -14.68
N HIS A 50 11.19 -9.64 -14.67
CA HIS A 50 11.98 -8.96 -15.69
C HIS A 50 12.79 -7.80 -15.11
N LEU A 51 13.87 -7.47 -15.76
CA LEU A 51 14.66 -6.27 -15.50
C LEU A 51 14.11 -5.10 -16.33
N ILE A 52 14.05 -3.90 -15.73
CA ILE A 52 13.62 -2.66 -16.38
C ILE A 52 14.64 -1.54 -16.15
N ALA A 53 15.14 -0.96 -17.24
CA ALA A 53 16.07 0.18 -17.24
C ALA A 53 15.29 1.50 -17.09
N HIS A 54 14.83 1.79 -15.87
CA HIS A 54 13.95 2.94 -15.59
C HIS A 54 14.78 4.21 -15.27
N GLY A 55 15.43 4.75 -16.27
CA GLY A 55 16.35 5.89 -16.12
C GLY A 55 15.72 7.28 -16.26
N MET A 56 14.43 7.37 -16.54
CA MET A 56 13.69 8.64 -16.70
C MET A 56 14.39 9.58 -17.72
N GLY A 57 14.76 9.01 -18.88
CA GLY A 57 15.46 9.70 -19.98
C GLY A 57 16.98 9.77 -19.86
N ARG A 58 17.58 9.07 -18.91
CA ARG A 58 19.04 8.96 -18.74
C ARG A 58 19.43 7.49 -18.59
N PRO A 59 20.41 7.00 -19.36
CA PRO A 59 20.88 5.63 -19.22
C PRO A 59 21.29 5.31 -17.78
N VAL A 60 20.90 4.12 -17.32
CA VAL A 60 21.21 3.62 -15.97
C VAL A 60 22.50 2.76 -16.00
N PRO A 61 23.18 2.57 -14.84
CA PRO A 61 24.29 1.64 -14.72
C PRO A 61 23.94 0.21 -15.15
N ASP A 62 24.91 -0.50 -15.72
CA ASP A 62 24.74 -1.84 -16.25
C ASP A 62 24.25 -2.84 -15.19
N ALA A 63 23.33 -3.74 -15.57
CA ALA A 63 23.04 -4.93 -14.80
C ALA A 63 24.00 -6.04 -15.21
N THR A 64 24.64 -6.73 -14.24
CA THR A 64 25.73 -7.68 -14.50
C THR A 64 25.44 -9.07 -13.94
N ALA A 65 25.93 -10.10 -14.61
CA ALA A 65 25.90 -11.47 -14.10
C ALA A 65 27.14 -12.26 -14.58
N ARG A 66 27.53 -13.22 -13.76
CA ARG A 66 28.56 -14.21 -14.16
C ARG A 66 27.86 -15.51 -14.52
N VAL A 67 28.11 -15.98 -15.74
CA VAL A 67 27.50 -17.18 -16.31
C VAL A 67 28.54 -18.30 -16.39
N VAL A 68 28.17 -19.49 -15.91
CA VAL A 68 29.01 -20.70 -16.03
C VAL A 68 28.48 -21.54 -17.18
N PHE A 69 29.40 -21.99 -18.01
CA PHE A 69 29.11 -22.84 -19.17
C PHE A 69 29.64 -24.25 -18.92
N PRO A 70 28.95 -25.30 -19.38
CA PRO A 70 29.42 -26.67 -19.23
C PRO A 70 30.72 -26.92 -19.99
N GLU A 71 30.95 -26.18 -21.11
CA GLU A 71 32.16 -26.26 -21.92
C GLU A 71 32.45 -24.93 -22.65
N ALA A 72 33.69 -24.75 -23.06
CA ALA A 72 34.10 -23.67 -23.94
C ALA A 72 33.59 -23.88 -25.39
N GLY A 73 33.57 -22.81 -26.17
CA GLY A 73 33.22 -22.87 -27.59
C GLY A 73 32.28 -21.75 -28.01
N VAL A 74 31.69 -21.91 -29.20
CA VAL A 74 30.75 -20.93 -29.77
C VAL A 74 29.35 -21.22 -29.30
N TRP A 75 28.71 -20.19 -28.74
CA TRP A 75 27.34 -20.23 -28.25
C TRP A 75 26.48 -19.21 -28.98
N ARG A 76 25.25 -19.57 -29.34
CA ARG A 76 24.24 -18.66 -29.86
C ARG A 76 23.49 -18.04 -28.70
N VAL A 77 23.21 -16.74 -28.76
CA VAL A 77 22.65 -15.97 -27.66
C VAL A 77 21.24 -15.50 -28.02
N PHE A 78 20.30 -15.68 -27.12
CA PHE A 78 18.94 -15.15 -27.21
C PHE A 78 18.63 -14.31 -25.97
N VAL A 79 17.98 -13.16 -26.19
CA VAL A 79 17.50 -12.30 -25.11
C VAL A 79 16.00 -12.14 -25.24
N ARG A 80 15.26 -12.40 -24.14
CA ARG A 80 13.84 -12.15 -24.11
C ARG A 80 13.56 -10.70 -23.78
N ALA A 81 13.17 -9.94 -24.80
CA ALA A 81 12.97 -8.51 -24.73
C ALA A 81 11.59 -8.10 -25.24
N LYS A 82 11.26 -6.83 -25.07
CA LYS A 82 10.00 -6.23 -25.54
C LYS A 82 10.23 -4.81 -25.99
N ASN A 83 9.80 -4.47 -27.19
CA ASN A 83 9.63 -3.09 -27.62
C ASN A 83 8.32 -2.55 -27.01
N TRP A 84 8.39 -1.81 -25.92
CA TRP A 84 7.20 -1.46 -25.13
C TRP A 84 6.36 -0.34 -25.75
N THR A 85 6.90 0.46 -26.70
CA THR A 85 6.14 1.50 -27.43
C THR A 85 6.72 1.83 -28.79
N GLU A 86 6.00 2.61 -29.58
CA GLU A 86 6.47 3.13 -30.88
C GLU A 86 7.79 3.92 -30.71
N GLY A 87 8.62 3.86 -31.75
CA GLY A 87 9.93 4.49 -31.72
C GLY A 87 11.01 3.71 -30.96
N ALA A 88 10.64 2.59 -30.35
CA ALA A 88 11.53 1.70 -29.61
C ALA A 88 12.47 2.47 -28.66
N PRO A 89 11.94 3.22 -27.69
CA PRO A 89 12.77 4.03 -26.81
C PRO A 89 13.58 3.20 -25.80
N GLY A 90 13.16 1.97 -25.47
CA GLY A 90 13.78 1.11 -24.47
C GLY A 90 14.90 0.22 -25.02
N LYS A 91 15.82 0.77 -25.82
CA LYS A 91 16.92 0.01 -26.41
C LYS A 91 18.04 -0.27 -25.42
N PHE A 92 18.62 -1.48 -25.51
CA PHE A 92 19.77 -1.87 -24.71
C PHE A 92 20.68 -2.84 -25.46
N SER A 93 21.92 -3.00 -25.01
CA SER A 93 22.89 -3.95 -25.52
C SER A 93 23.18 -5.02 -24.50
N LEU A 94 23.49 -6.25 -24.95
CA LEU A 94 24.12 -7.29 -24.16
C LEU A 94 25.62 -7.30 -24.44
N LEU A 95 26.41 -7.22 -23.38
CA LEU A 95 27.86 -7.37 -23.44
C LEU A 95 28.25 -8.76 -22.93
N VAL A 96 29.23 -9.38 -23.56
CA VAL A 96 29.85 -10.63 -23.10
C VAL A 96 31.36 -10.38 -22.96
N ASN A 97 31.92 -10.58 -21.78
CA ASN A 97 33.29 -10.26 -21.42
C ASN A 97 33.71 -8.85 -21.88
N GLY A 98 32.83 -7.86 -21.65
CA GLY A 98 33.03 -6.45 -21.96
C GLY A 98 32.79 -6.06 -23.43
N THR A 99 32.54 -7.02 -24.33
CA THR A 99 32.28 -6.76 -25.75
C THR A 99 30.80 -6.77 -26.04
N ALA A 100 30.25 -5.67 -26.56
CA ALA A 100 28.84 -5.58 -26.93
C ALA A 100 28.54 -6.43 -28.17
N LEU A 101 27.40 -7.15 -28.14
CA LEU A 101 26.87 -7.83 -29.32
C LEU A 101 26.46 -6.79 -30.38
N LYS A 102 26.44 -7.22 -31.64
CA LYS A 102 26.04 -6.34 -32.77
C LYS A 102 24.54 -6.01 -32.72
N HIS A 103 23.74 -6.93 -32.23
CA HIS A 103 22.27 -6.75 -32.12
C HIS A 103 21.93 -5.82 -30.95
N VAL A 104 21.00 -4.89 -31.19
CA VAL A 104 20.44 -3.98 -30.18
C VAL A 104 19.05 -4.49 -29.81
N PHE A 105 18.86 -4.86 -28.56
CA PHE A 105 17.64 -5.43 -28.03
C PHE A 105 16.60 -4.40 -27.64
N GLY A 106 15.33 -4.82 -27.51
CA GLY A 106 14.20 -3.96 -27.10
C GLY A 106 13.69 -3.07 -28.23
N ALA A 107 14.11 -3.31 -29.47
CA ALA A 107 13.63 -2.61 -30.68
C ALA A 107 12.78 -3.50 -31.59
N GLY A 108 12.64 -4.78 -31.28
CA GLY A 108 11.91 -5.78 -32.05
C GLY A 108 10.40 -5.74 -31.85
N GLU A 109 9.84 -6.89 -31.48
CA GLU A 109 8.39 -7.09 -31.34
C GLU A 109 7.77 -6.29 -30.18
N ARG A 110 6.50 -5.91 -30.36
CA ARG A 110 5.68 -5.24 -29.34
C ARG A 110 5.23 -6.19 -28.21
N ALA A 111 5.29 -7.48 -28.46
CA ALA A 111 5.10 -8.53 -27.46
C ALA A 111 6.45 -8.98 -26.89
N TRP A 112 6.42 -9.66 -25.76
CA TRP A 112 7.59 -10.35 -25.22
C TRP A 112 8.06 -11.46 -26.17
N ALA A 113 9.25 -11.30 -26.75
CA ALA A 113 9.82 -12.23 -27.71
C ALA A 113 11.29 -12.51 -27.43
N TRP A 114 11.78 -13.65 -27.91
CA TRP A 114 13.21 -13.95 -27.93
C TRP A 114 13.85 -13.32 -29.16
N GLU A 115 14.78 -12.39 -28.93
CA GLU A 115 15.58 -11.74 -29.98
C GLU A 115 16.92 -12.46 -30.09
N ASP A 116 17.33 -12.79 -31.32
CA ASP A 116 18.61 -13.45 -31.61
C ASP A 116 19.75 -12.44 -31.59
N GLY A 117 20.65 -12.60 -30.64
CA GLY A 117 21.85 -11.76 -30.48
C GLY A 117 23.05 -12.21 -31.29
N GLY A 118 22.93 -13.30 -32.08
CA GLY A 118 24.04 -13.90 -32.82
C GLY A 118 24.87 -14.86 -31.98
N THR A 119 26.16 -15.00 -32.30
CA THR A 119 27.06 -15.96 -31.65
C THR A 119 28.18 -15.28 -30.88
N VAL A 120 28.60 -15.91 -29.79
CA VAL A 120 29.76 -15.51 -28.97
C VAL A 120 30.68 -16.70 -28.74
N GLU A 121 31.99 -16.42 -28.69
CA GLU A 121 33.00 -17.40 -28.31
C GLU A 121 33.26 -17.32 -26.81
N VAL A 122 32.99 -18.38 -26.08
CA VAL A 122 33.30 -18.54 -24.65
C VAL A 122 34.57 -19.36 -24.54
N LYS A 123 35.70 -18.68 -24.23
CA LYS A 123 37.05 -19.30 -24.21
C LYS A 123 37.33 -20.11 -22.94
N THR A 124 36.64 -19.79 -21.86
CA THR A 124 36.78 -20.45 -20.56
C THR A 124 35.40 -20.98 -20.14
N GLY A 125 35.31 -21.78 -19.08
CA GLY A 125 34.04 -22.30 -18.54
C GLY A 125 33.13 -21.23 -17.91
N SER A 126 33.42 -19.94 -18.08
CA SER A 126 32.55 -18.84 -17.60
C SER A 126 32.70 -17.60 -18.43
N ALA A 127 31.67 -16.72 -18.40
CA ALA A 127 31.72 -15.38 -19.00
C ALA A 127 30.98 -14.38 -18.11
N ASP A 128 31.45 -13.15 -18.09
CA ASP A 128 30.76 -12.03 -17.49
C ASP A 128 29.85 -11.39 -18.53
N ILE A 129 28.57 -11.21 -18.19
CA ILE A 129 27.59 -10.56 -19.07
C ILE A 129 27.07 -9.28 -18.43
N ALA A 130 26.70 -8.30 -19.26
CA ALA A 130 26.12 -7.05 -18.80
C ALA A 130 25.00 -6.59 -19.72
N LEU A 131 23.93 -6.12 -19.17
CA LEU A 131 22.87 -5.39 -19.88
C LEU A 131 23.14 -3.90 -19.76
N ARG A 132 23.44 -3.26 -20.90
CA ARG A 132 23.72 -1.82 -21.00
C ARG A 132 22.55 -1.07 -21.54
N ASP A 133 21.96 -0.20 -20.73
CA ASP A 133 20.93 0.72 -21.16
C ASP A 133 21.48 1.78 -22.11
N LEU A 134 20.81 2.02 -23.23
CA LEU A 134 21.23 2.99 -24.24
C LEU A 134 20.44 4.30 -24.21
N THR A 135 19.31 4.34 -23.48
CA THR A 135 18.35 5.43 -23.66
C THR A 135 17.81 6.01 -22.34
N GLY A 136 17.72 5.21 -21.28
CA GLY A 136 17.05 5.57 -20.04
C GLY A 136 15.53 5.49 -20.08
N PHE A 137 14.96 4.87 -21.12
CA PHE A 137 13.52 4.78 -21.33
C PHE A 137 13.01 3.35 -21.31
N ASP A 138 13.12 2.71 -20.15
CA ASP A 138 12.44 1.46 -19.80
C ASP A 138 12.78 0.26 -20.69
N GLY A 139 14.07 0.07 -21.02
CA GLY A 139 14.55 -1.17 -21.64
C GLY A 139 14.17 -2.38 -20.77
N ARG A 140 13.69 -3.48 -21.38
CA ARG A 140 13.13 -4.63 -20.66
C ARG A 140 13.77 -5.93 -21.08
N CYS A 141 14.30 -6.68 -20.10
CA CYS A 141 14.90 -8.00 -20.29
C CYS A 141 14.28 -9.03 -19.34
N ALA A 142 13.67 -10.07 -19.90
CA ALA A 142 13.04 -11.16 -19.13
C ALA A 142 13.87 -12.45 -19.17
N GLY A 143 15.17 -12.34 -19.44
CA GLY A 143 16.14 -13.43 -19.39
C GLY A 143 17.03 -13.51 -20.61
N VAL A 144 18.13 -14.25 -20.46
CA VAL A 144 19.11 -14.53 -21.49
C VAL A 144 19.31 -16.05 -21.58
N VAL A 145 19.38 -16.59 -22.80
CA VAL A 145 19.61 -18.02 -23.05
C VAL A 145 20.78 -18.17 -24.02
N PHE A 146 21.70 -19.04 -23.69
CA PHE A 146 22.78 -19.46 -24.57
C PHE A 146 22.49 -20.89 -25.03
N THR A 147 22.60 -21.16 -26.35
CA THR A 147 22.43 -22.49 -26.94
C THR A 147 23.67 -22.90 -27.73
N LYS A 148 23.89 -24.20 -27.88
CA LYS A 148 25.02 -24.75 -28.61
C LYS A 148 24.57 -25.81 -29.58
N GLY A 149 25.20 -25.90 -30.77
CA GLY A 149 24.84 -26.87 -31.82
C GLY A 149 23.46 -26.58 -32.40
N ASP A 150 22.70 -27.67 -32.61
CA ASP A 150 21.35 -27.64 -33.18
C ASP A 150 20.22 -27.39 -32.17
N GLU A 151 20.56 -26.98 -30.96
CA GLU A 151 19.58 -26.64 -29.94
C GLU A 151 18.66 -25.51 -30.44
N PRO A 152 17.33 -25.70 -30.41
CA PRO A 152 16.40 -24.73 -30.96
C PRO A 152 16.39 -23.41 -30.14
N ALA A 153 15.90 -22.35 -30.81
CA ALA A 153 15.64 -21.09 -30.13
C ALA A 153 14.66 -21.30 -28.95
N PRO A 154 14.86 -20.59 -27.82
CA PRO A 154 13.97 -20.74 -26.68
C PRO A 154 12.55 -20.27 -27.03
N THR A 155 11.56 -20.89 -26.41
CA THR A 155 10.13 -20.54 -26.55
C THR A 155 9.54 -20.25 -25.17
N GLY A 156 8.52 -19.39 -25.11
CA GLY A 156 7.85 -19.03 -23.86
C GLY A 156 8.73 -18.23 -22.88
N ALA A 157 8.37 -18.25 -21.61
CA ALA A 157 9.10 -17.56 -20.53
C ALA A 157 10.07 -18.53 -19.84
N LEU A 158 11.05 -17.98 -19.12
CA LEU A 158 11.85 -18.72 -18.13
C LEU A 158 11.01 -18.91 -16.86
N ASP A 159 10.06 -19.84 -16.93
CA ASP A 159 9.07 -20.06 -15.87
C ASP A 159 9.58 -21.04 -14.80
N VAL A 160 9.69 -20.56 -13.58
CA VAL A 160 10.14 -21.36 -12.43
C VAL A 160 9.00 -22.08 -11.70
N ARG A 161 7.74 -21.80 -12.03
CA ARG A 161 6.56 -22.26 -11.25
C ARG A 161 6.38 -23.79 -11.25
N GLY A 162 6.93 -24.47 -12.26
CA GLY A 162 6.94 -25.92 -12.35
C GLY A 162 8.05 -26.63 -11.55
N ARG A 163 8.99 -25.86 -10.95
CA ARG A 163 10.09 -26.43 -10.17
C ARG A 163 9.60 -26.86 -8.78
N GLU A 164 10.23 -27.93 -8.23
CA GLU A 164 10.03 -28.31 -6.83
C GLU A 164 10.66 -27.29 -5.89
N PRO A 165 10.06 -27.05 -4.71
CA PRO A 165 10.64 -26.17 -3.70
C PRO A 165 12.00 -26.65 -3.20
N ASP A 166 12.95 -25.72 -3.16
CA ASP A 166 14.31 -25.95 -2.62
C ASP A 166 14.33 -26.02 -1.10
N GLU A 167 13.32 -25.39 -0.45
CA GLU A 167 13.24 -25.27 0.98
C GLU A 167 11.78 -25.26 1.46
N THR A 168 11.53 -25.77 2.67
CA THR A 168 10.23 -25.69 3.36
C THR A 168 10.39 -25.04 4.73
N ARG A 169 9.51 -24.09 5.04
CA ARG A 169 9.45 -23.35 6.30
C ARG A 169 8.07 -23.48 6.95
N ASP A 170 8.05 -23.72 8.26
CA ASP A 170 6.82 -23.95 9.04
C ASP A 170 6.54 -22.77 9.99
N PHE A 171 5.32 -22.28 9.93
CA PHE A 171 4.80 -21.18 10.75
C PHE A 171 3.42 -21.51 11.31
N ASP A 172 2.91 -20.66 12.21
CA ASP A 172 1.53 -20.74 12.68
C ASP A 172 0.59 -19.91 11.80
N PHE A 173 1.14 -18.86 11.18
CA PHE A 173 0.41 -17.95 10.31
C PHE A 173 1.33 -17.41 9.20
N VAL A 174 0.88 -17.50 7.95
CA VAL A 174 1.60 -16.96 6.78
C VAL A 174 0.79 -15.81 6.18
N VAL A 175 1.36 -14.61 6.20
CA VAL A 175 0.81 -13.40 5.59
C VAL A 175 1.52 -13.15 4.28
N VAL A 176 0.79 -13.12 3.17
CA VAL A 176 1.32 -12.85 1.83
C VAL A 176 0.96 -11.43 1.41
N GLY A 177 1.98 -10.59 1.25
CA GLY A 177 1.86 -9.17 0.94
C GLY A 177 2.21 -8.26 2.13
N GLY A 178 3.32 -7.51 1.98
CA GLY A 178 3.85 -6.57 2.98
C GLY A 178 3.31 -5.15 2.82
N GLY A 179 2.09 -4.96 2.29
CA GLY A 179 1.36 -3.69 2.37
C GLY A 179 1.02 -3.35 3.82
N MET A 180 0.59 -2.11 4.09
CA MET A 180 0.25 -1.68 5.46
C MET A 180 -0.69 -2.65 6.19
N PRO A 181 -1.78 -3.17 5.57
CA PRO A 181 -2.66 -4.15 6.22
C PRO A 181 -1.94 -5.46 6.57
N GLY A 182 -1.08 -5.97 5.67
CA GLY A 182 -0.30 -7.19 5.91
C GLY A 182 0.73 -7.02 7.02
N CYS A 183 1.42 -5.87 7.07
CA CYS A 183 2.34 -5.53 8.17
C CYS A 183 1.60 -5.49 9.52
N CYS A 184 0.42 -4.86 9.57
CA CYS A 184 -0.41 -4.81 10.77
C CYS A 184 -0.88 -6.20 11.21
N ALA A 185 -1.28 -7.07 10.26
CA ALA A 185 -1.68 -8.44 10.56
C ALA A 185 -0.50 -9.26 11.14
N ALA A 186 0.68 -9.12 10.53
CA ALA A 186 1.87 -9.83 10.98
C ALA A 186 2.31 -9.40 12.39
N ILE A 187 2.35 -8.09 12.68
CA ILE A 187 2.70 -7.58 14.02
C ILE A 187 1.68 -8.01 15.07
N ALA A 188 0.37 -7.85 14.76
CA ALA A 188 -0.67 -8.19 15.71
C ALA A 188 -0.63 -9.68 16.10
N ALA A 189 -0.45 -10.57 15.13
CA ALA A 189 -0.32 -12.00 15.36
C ALA A 189 0.95 -12.34 16.14
N ALA A 190 2.09 -11.76 15.78
CA ALA A 190 3.37 -11.99 16.46
C ALA A 190 3.36 -11.54 17.93
N ARG A 191 2.79 -10.36 18.21
CA ARG A 191 2.60 -9.84 19.58
C ARG A 191 1.62 -10.68 20.39
N ALA A 192 0.66 -11.34 19.71
CA ALA A 192 -0.22 -12.33 20.34
C ALA A 192 0.43 -13.71 20.55
N GLY A 193 1.72 -13.88 20.25
CA GLY A 193 2.55 -15.02 20.63
C GLY A 193 2.63 -16.16 19.60
N ILE A 194 2.08 -16.01 18.38
CA ILE A 194 2.19 -17.04 17.34
C ILE A 194 3.32 -16.73 16.35
N ARG A 195 3.90 -17.79 15.75
CA ARG A 195 5.01 -17.65 14.79
C ARG A 195 4.47 -17.26 13.42
N VAL A 196 4.94 -16.11 12.90
CA VAL A 196 4.44 -15.49 11.67
C VAL A 196 5.52 -15.38 10.61
N ALA A 197 5.18 -15.75 9.37
CA ALA A 197 5.92 -15.34 8.17
C ALA A 197 5.20 -14.20 7.48
N LEU A 198 5.90 -13.11 7.18
CA LEU A 198 5.45 -12.07 6.25
C LEU A 198 6.21 -12.22 4.95
N VAL A 199 5.52 -12.61 3.88
CA VAL A 199 6.11 -12.86 2.55
C VAL A 199 5.82 -11.66 1.64
N GLN A 200 6.86 -10.97 1.19
CA GLN A 200 6.79 -9.74 0.40
C GLN A 200 7.66 -9.81 -0.84
N ASP A 201 7.10 -9.52 -2.00
CA ASP A 201 7.78 -9.56 -3.31
C ASP A 201 8.69 -8.36 -3.58
N ARG A 202 8.55 -7.27 -2.81
CA ARG A 202 9.31 -6.02 -2.98
C ARG A 202 10.43 -5.91 -1.94
N PRO A 203 11.44 -5.05 -2.18
CA PRO A 203 12.51 -4.78 -1.22
C PRO A 203 12.06 -3.94 -0.02
N VAL A 204 10.86 -3.35 -0.09
CA VAL A 204 10.30 -2.45 0.93
C VAL A 204 8.92 -2.86 1.37
N LEU A 205 8.52 -2.40 2.56
CA LEU A 205 7.21 -2.62 3.17
C LEU A 205 6.33 -1.38 3.04
N GLY A 206 5.00 -1.58 3.16
CA GLY A 206 4.01 -0.51 3.12
C GLY A 206 3.11 -0.52 1.88
N GLY A 207 3.47 -1.27 0.83
CA GLY A 207 2.68 -1.33 -0.41
C GLY A 207 2.49 0.05 -1.03
N ASN A 208 1.25 0.50 -1.25
CA ASN A 208 0.99 1.83 -1.80
C ASN A 208 1.56 2.98 -0.94
N ALA A 209 1.79 2.76 0.37
CA ALA A 209 2.41 3.74 1.26
C ALA A 209 3.95 3.69 1.26
N SER A 210 4.57 2.79 0.52
CA SER A 210 6.02 2.70 0.39
C SER A 210 6.60 3.82 -0.46
N SER A 211 7.93 3.98 -0.43
CA SER A 211 8.67 4.92 -1.28
C SER A 211 8.51 4.63 -2.79
N GLU A 212 8.13 3.41 -3.16
CA GLU A 212 7.93 3.02 -4.56
C GLU A 212 6.66 3.63 -5.18
N ILE A 213 5.62 3.95 -4.37
CA ILE A 213 4.32 4.45 -4.87
C ILE A 213 3.96 5.78 -4.21
N ARG A 214 4.27 5.95 -2.91
CA ARG A 214 4.21 7.21 -2.13
C ARG A 214 2.82 7.76 -1.82
N VAL A 215 1.81 6.89 -1.73
CA VAL A 215 0.49 7.29 -1.25
C VAL A 215 0.54 7.48 0.28
N TRP A 216 0.06 8.62 0.77
CA TRP A 216 -0.05 8.85 2.20
C TRP A 216 -1.16 8.02 2.86
N CYS A 217 -1.00 7.74 4.16
CA CYS A 217 -1.95 6.92 4.91
C CYS A 217 -3.17 7.73 5.34
N GLY A 218 -4.20 7.80 4.48
CA GLY A 218 -5.48 8.45 4.76
C GLY A 218 -6.43 7.58 5.57
N GLY A 219 -7.51 8.21 6.06
CA GLY A 219 -8.54 7.58 6.86
C GLY A 219 -8.24 7.52 8.36
N GLU A 220 -9.23 7.10 9.15
CA GLU A 220 -9.09 6.99 10.60
C GLU A 220 -8.10 5.89 10.99
N SER A 221 -7.25 6.19 11.98
CA SER A 221 -6.45 5.20 12.69
C SER A 221 -6.92 5.12 14.15
N ARG A 222 -7.29 3.94 14.60
CA ARG A 222 -7.74 3.69 15.98
C ARG A 222 -6.86 2.71 16.75
N HIS A 223 -5.80 2.22 16.14
CA HIS A 223 -4.96 1.20 16.77
C HIS A 223 -3.48 1.58 16.80
N PRO A 224 -2.78 1.40 17.94
CA PRO A 224 -1.36 1.75 18.09
C PRO A 224 -0.46 1.15 17.02
N ILE A 225 -0.68 -0.11 16.61
CA ILE A 225 0.10 -0.76 15.56
C ILE A 225 0.01 0.00 14.22
N VAL A 226 -1.18 0.52 13.85
CA VAL A 226 -1.34 1.34 12.66
C VAL A 226 -0.53 2.63 12.79
N ASP A 227 -0.60 3.26 13.97
CA ASP A 227 0.11 4.50 14.25
C ASP A 227 1.64 4.34 14.27
N GLU A 228 2.15 3.18 14.66
CA GLU A 228 3.58 2.87 14.61
C GLU A 228 4.13 2.79 13.19
N LEU A 229 3.30 2.38 12.23
CA LEU A 229 3.72 2.08 10.86
C LEU A 229 3.36 3.15 9.84
N ARG A 230 2.33 3.96 10.11
CA ARG A 230 1.87 4.95 9.14
C ARG A 230 2.85 6.11 8.99
N ASN A 231 2.90 6.67 7.81
CA ASN A 231 3.52 7.96 7.58
C ASN A 231 2.54 9.07 8.01
N LEU A 232 3.04 9.96 8.84
CA LEU A 232 2.27 11.09 9.39
C LEU A 232 2.12 12.26 8.39
N PHE A 233 2.87 12.25 7.27
CA PHE A 233 2.93 13.35 6.32
C PHE A 233 2.78 12.85 4.89
N MET A 234 2.30 13.72 4.01
CA MET A 234 2.38 13.47 2.57
C MET A 234 3.85 13.30 2.19
N ASN A 235 4.21 12.07 1.83
CA ASN A 235 5.60 11.72 1.55
C ASN A 235 6.01 12.27 0.20
N ARG A 236 6.79 13.33 0.25
CA ARG A 236 7.59 13.79 -0.87
C ARG A 236 9.04 13.54 -0.48
N ASP A 237 9.80 12.87 -1.34
CA ASP A 237 11.26 12.69 -1.25
C ASP A 237 11.82 11.72 -0.19
N GLN A 238 12.93 12.11 0.46
CA GLN A 238 13.71 11.28 1.38
C GLN A 238 12.90 10.71 2.56
N LEU A 239 11.85 11.40 3.00
CA LEU A 239 11.01 10.95 4.12
C LEU A 239 10.30 9.62 3.84
N SER A 240 10.01 9.31 2.57
CA SER A 240 9.39 8.03 2.21
C SER A 240 10.34 6.86 2.40
N VAL A 241 11.60 7.03 2.02
CA VAL A 241 12.65 6.01 2.20
C VAL A 241 12.96 5.78 3.68
N GLU A 242 13.02 6.86 4.49
CA GLU A 242 13.20 6.74 5.93
C GLU A 242 12.00 6.05 6.60
N THR A 243 10.80 6.29 6.10
CA THR A 243 9.59 5.59 6.58
C THR A 243 9.63 4.09 6.26
N ASP A 244 10.12 3.68 5.09
CA ASP A 244 10.29 2.27 4.74
C ASP A 244 11.31 1.58 5.67
N LYS A 245 12.43 2.24 5.95
CA LYS A 245 13.43 1.75 6.92
C LYS A 245 12.84 1.61 8.32
N MET A 246 12.05 2.58 8.76
CA MET A 246 11.36 2.56 10.05
C MET A 246 10.37 1.38 10.12
N ARG A 247 9.56 1.16 9.09
CA ARG A 247 8.63 0.03 9.02
C ARG A 247 9.37 -1.30 9.13
N LEU A 248 10.41 -1.50 8.32
CA LEU A 248 11.20 -2.72 8.35
C LEU A 248 11.82 -2.95 9.73
N ALA A 249 12.44 -1.92 10.32
CA ALA A 249 13.04 -2.01 11.66
C ALA A 249 11.99 -2.33 12.74
N THR A 250 10.76 -1.80 12.60
CA THR A 250 9.66 -2.09 13.53
C THR A 250 9.28 -3.57 13.46
N LEU A 251 9.08 -4.12 12.26
CA LEU A 251 8.72 -5.53 12.10
C LEU A 251 9.85 -6.49 12.53
N GLN A 252 11.11 -6.14 12.24
CA GLN A 252 12.26 -6.96 12.62
C GLN A 252 12.53 -7.05 14.14
N ARG A 253 11.94 -6.14 14.94
CA ARG A 253 12.02 -6.20 16.41
C ARG A 253 11.07 -7.22 17.02
N GLU A 254 10.05 -7.67 16.29
CA GLU A 254 9.04 -8.61 16.78
C GLU A 254 9.63 -10.03 16.83
N GLN A 255 9.70 -10.63 18.02
CA GLN A 255 10.37 -11.92 18.25
C GLN A 255 9.75 -13.09 17.46
N ASN A 256 8.44 -13.08 17.28
CA ASN A 256 7.70 -14.16 16.62
C ASN A 256 7.44 -13.88 15.12
N LEU A 257 8.08 -12.87 14.54
CA LEU A 257 7.88 -12.47 13.15
C LEU A 257 9.16 -12.66 12.34
N THR A 258 9.06 -13.40 11.25
CA THR A 258 10.09 -13.44 10.20
C THR A 258 9.61 -12.74 8.96
N VAL A 259 10.36 -11.73 8.50
CA VAL A 259 10.06 -10.96 7.29
C VAL A 259 10.90 -11.49 6.14
N PHE A 260 10.21 -11.94 5.08
CA PHE A 260 10.80 -12.43 3.84
C PHE A 260 10.60 -11.40 2.73
N LEU A 261 11.53 -10.45 2.59
CA LEU A 261 11.56 -9.51 1.46
C LEU A 261 12.06 -10.21 0.19
N LEU A 262 11.70 -9.67 -0.98
CA LEU A 262 12.09 -10.24 -2.28
C LEU A 262 11.62 -11.70 -2.47
N HIS A 263 10.52 -12.08 -1.86
CA HIS A 263 9.90 -13.39 -2.01
C HIS A 263 8.56 -13.25 -2.75
N ARG A 264 8.58 -13.52 -4.05
CA ARG A 264 7.37 -13.46 -4.89
C ARG A 264 6.57 -14.74 -4.76
N ALA A 265 5.46 -14.69 -4.04
CA ALA A 265 4.49 -15.80 -4.01
C ALA A 265 3.86 -16.00 -5.40
N PHE A 266 3.69 -17.27 -5.83
CA PHE A 266 3.20 -17.58 -7.17
C PHE A 266 2.22 -18.77 -7.22
N GLY A 267 1.86 -19.36 -6.10
CA GLY A 267 0.91 -20.46 -6.05
C GLY A 267 0.68 -21.01 -4.65
N VAL A 268 -0.37 -21.80 -4.54
CA VAL A 268 -0.74 -22.50 -3.29
C VAL A 268 -0.86 -24.01 -3.54
N GLU A 269 -0.62 -24.79 -2.49
CA GLU A 269 -0.98 -26.19 -2.42
C GLU A 269 -2.16 -26.34 -1.47
N LYS A 270 -3.13 -27.19 -1.81
CA LYS A 270 -4.38 -27.34 -1.05
C LYS A 270 -4.57 -28.77 -0.53
N GLN A 271 -5.28 -28.85 0.57
CA GLN A 271 -5.86 -30.09 1.07
C GLN A 271 -7.36 -29.86 1.30
N GLY A 272 -8.19 -30.36 0.41
CA GLY A 272 -9.62 -30.04 0.39
C GLY A 272 -9.85 -28.54 0.17
N ASN A 273 -10.63 -27.90 1.04
CA ASN A 273 -10.90 -26.46 1.01
C ASN A 273 -9.90 -25.63 1.85
N ALA A 274 -8.88 -26.24 2.40
CA ALA A 274 -7.83 -25.55 3.13
C ALA A 274 -6.55 -25.39 2.32
N ILE A 275 -5.84 -24.27 2.50
CA ILE A 275 -4.49 -24.06 1.99
C ILE A 275 -3.52 -24.84 2.89
N ALA A 276 -2.67 -25.67 2.30
CA ALA A 276 -1.61 -26.38 3.01
C ALA A 276 -0.27 -25.61 2.99
N SER A 277 0.00 -24.94 1.87
CA SER A 277 1.22 -24.13 1.73
C SER A 277 1.07 -23.04 0.66
N VAL A 278 1.97 -22.04 0.74
CA VAL A 278 2.22 -21.04 -0.31
C VAL A 278 3.63 -21.26 -0.84
N LYS A 279 3.81 -21.23 -2.16
CA LYS A 279 5.12 -21.26 -2.82
C LYS A 279 5.54 -19.86 -3.22
N ALA A 280 6.80 -19.49 -2.98
CA ALA A 280 7.37 -18.21 -3.36
C ALA A 280 8.76 -18.37 -3.95
N LEU A 281 9.05 -17.56 -4.97
CA LEU A 281 10.39 -17.42 -5.56
C LEU A 281 11.17 -16.38 -4.75
N ASN A 282 12.31 -16.75 -4.20
CA ASN A 282 13.28 -15.83 -3.65
C ASN A 282 14.03 -15.15 -4.81
N LEU A 283 13.80 -13.86 -4.97
CA LEU A 283 14.38 -13.06 -6.05
C LEU A 283 15.87 -12.71 -5.84
N ALA A 284 16.44 -13.05 -4.67
CA ALA A 284 17.85 -12.82 -4.38
C ALA A 284 18.75 -13.99 -4.80
N ASP A 285 18.23 -15.22 -4.80
CA ASP A 285 19.03 -16.44 -5.04
C ASP A 285 18.37 -17.46 -5.98
N ASN A 286 17.21 -17.11 -6.57
CA ASN A 286 16.43 -17.96 -7.48
C ASN A 286 15.93 -19.28 -6.87
N ARG A 287 15.84 -19.38 -5.53
CA ARG A 287 15.33 -20.57 -4.82
C ARG A 287 13.80 -20.45 -4.64
N ILE A 288 13.15 -21.61 -4.63
CA ILE A 288 11.71 -21.69 -4.32
C ILE A 288 11.55 -22.12 -2.86
N VAL A 289 10.82 -21.29 -2.11
CA VAL A 289 10.50 -21.56 -0.70
C VAL A 289 9.03 -21.93 -0.57
N ARG A 290 8.75 -23.05 0.09
CA ARG A 290 7.41 -23.49 0.49
C ARG A 290 7.15 -23.04 1.93
N PHE A 291 6.11 -22.22 2.13
CA PHE A 291 5.66 -21.76 3.44
C PHE A 291 4.44 -22.57 3.88
N ARG A 292 4.56 -23.37 4.92
CA ARG A 292 3.46 -24.17 5.49
C ARG A 292 2.91 -23.51 6.75
N ALA A 293 1.60 -23.52 6.90
CA ALA A 293 0.92 -23.06 8.12
C ALA A 293 -0.49 -23.63 8.20
N PRO A 294 -1.11 -23.66 9.38
CA PRO A 294 -2.55 -23.92 9.51
C PRO A 294 -3.43 -22.73 9.11
N LEU A 295 -2.89 -21.50 9.08
CA LEU A 295 -3.64 -20.27 8.76
C LEU A 295 -2.85 -19.40 7.78
N PHE A 296 -3.58 -18.78 6.84
CA PHE A 296 -3.03 -17.89 5.82
C PHE A 296 -3.80 -16.58 5.76
N CYS A 297 -3.11 -15.53 5.28
CA CYS A 297 -3.72 -14.23 5.02
C CYS A 297 -3.34 -13.72 3.63
N ASP A 298 -4.33 -13.45 2.79
CA ASP A 298 -4.14 -12.72 1.54
C ASP A 298 -4.13 -11.22 1.82
N ALA A 299 -2.95 -10.62 1.81
CA ALA A 299 -2.69 -9.19 1.89
C ALA A 299 -2.05 -8.65 0.61
N THR A 300 -2.13 -9.41 -0.50
CA THR A 300 -1.50 -9.08 -1.79
C THR A 300 -2.14 -7.86 -2.47
N GLY A 301 -3.32 -7.48 -2.02
CA GLY A 301 -4.12 -6.39 -2.58
C GLY A 301 -4.83 -6.77 -3.87
N ASP A 302 -4.32 -7.71 -4.64
CA ASP A 302 -4.94 -8.23 -5.86
C ASP A 302 -5.65 -9.58 -5.64
N GLY A 303 -5.70 -10.09 -4.39
CA GLY A 303 -6.37 -11.33 -4.04
C GLY A 303 -5.72 -12.57 -4.67
N TRP A 304 -4.39 -12.61 -4.77
CA TRP A 304 -3.68 -13.69 -5.44
C TRP A 304 -3.79 -15.03 -4.72
N VAL A 305 -3.61 -15.03 -3.39
CA VAL A 305 -3.68 -16.28 -2.60
C VAL A 305 -5.08 -16.88 -2.68
N GLY A 306 -6.11 -16.04 -2.55
CA GLY A 306 -7.50 -16.46 -2.72
C GLY A 306 -7.79 -17.00 -4.11
N ALA A 307 -7.31 -16.32 -5.17
CA ALA A 307 -7.52 -16.76 -6.55
C ALA A 307 -6.86 -18.10 -6.82
N TRP A 308 -5.60 -18.32 -6.39
CA TRP A 308 -4.93 -19.61 -6.54
C TRP A 308 -5.60 -20.72 -5.71
N ALA A 309 -6.17 -20.38 -4.56
CA ALA A 309 -6.90 -21.32 -3.71
C ALA A 309 -8.31 -21.66 -4.24
N GLY A 310 -8.84 -20.91 -5.21
CA GLY A 310 -10.21 -21.05 -5.71
C GLY A 310 -11.24 -20.44 -4.75
N ALA A 311 -10.88 -19.32 -4.09
CA ALA A 311 -11.82 -18.54 -3.31
C ALA A 311 -12.87 -17.90 -4.21
N ASP A 312 -14.09 -17.77 -3.71
CA ASP A 312 -15.12 -16.97 -4.37
C ASP A 312 -14.67 -15.52 -4.42
N LEU A 313 -14.72 -14.92 -5.60
CA LEU A 313 -14.26 -13.54 -5.82
C LEU A 313 -15.14 -12.77 -6.80
N ARG A 314 -15.05 -11.46 -6.75
CA ARG A 314 -15.66 -10.52 -7.72
C ARG A 314 -14.62 -9.61 -8.33
N TYR A 315 -14.94 -9.10 -9.51
CA TYR A 315 -14.16 -8.11 -10.25
C TYR A 315 -15.10 -7.20 -11.03
N GLY A 316 -14.87 -5.87 -10.95
CA GLY A 316 -15.72 -4.90 -11.64
C GLY A 316 -16.90 -4.43 -10.77
N ARG A 317 -17.84 -3.72 -11.40
CA ARG A 317 -19.01 -3.13 -10.74
C ARG A 317 -20.18 -4.08 -10.75
N GLU A 318 -20.83 -4.20 -9.60
CA GLU A 318 -22.10 -4.88 -9.46
C GLU A 318 -23.24 -4.01 -10.04
N SER A 319 -24.28 -4.65 -10.58
CA SER A 319 -25.50 -3.96 -10.96
C SER A 319 -26.37 -3.62 -9.74
N LYS A 320 -27.30 -2.66 -9.90
CA LYS A 320 -28.31 -2.36 -8.88
C LYS A 320 -29.16 -3.58 -8.51
N SER A 321 -29.47 -4.43 -9.49
CA SER A 321 -30.26 -5.64 -9.24
C SER A 321 -29.49 -6.70 -8.42
N GLU A 322 -28.15 -6.70 -8.47
CA GLU A 322 -27.31 -7.62 -7.71
C GLU A 322 -26.98 -7.11 -6.30
N SER A 323 -26.66 -5.83 -6.16
CA SER A 323 -26.19 -5.24 -4.90
C SER A 323 -27.27 -4.53 -4.10
N GLY A 324 -28.28 -3.98 -4.78
CA GLY A 324 -29.31 -3.11 -4.21
C GLY A 324 -28.84 -1.68 -3.94
N GLU A 325 -27.58 -1.36 -4.22
CA GLU A 325 -26.97 -0.06 -3.90
C GLU A 325 -27.48 1.06 -4.77
N LYS A 326 -27.71 2.23 -4.18
CA LYS A 326 -28.19 3.42 -4.90
C LYS A 326 -27.21 3.89 -5.97
N SER A 327 -25.91 3.87 -5.67
CA SER A 327 -24.85 4.35 -6.56
C SER A 327 -24.32 3.28 -7.52
N ALA A 328 -24.84 2.04 -7.46
CA ALA A 328 -24.47 1.00 -8.40
C ALA A 328 -24.98 1.30 -9.82
N VAL A 329 -24.31 0.73 -10.82
CA VAL A 329 -24.70 0.83 -12.23
C VAL A 329 -25.93 -0.01 -12.55
N GLU A 330 -26.65 0.32 -13.62
CA GLU A 330 -27.83 -0.46 -14.02
C GLU A 330 -27.47 -1.88 -14.49
N LYS A 331 -26.33 -2.03 -15.16
CA LYS A 331 -25.83 -3.30 -15.66
C LYS A 331 -24.39 -3.50 -15.17
N ALA A 332 -24.12 -4.66 -14.58
CA ALA A 332 -22.78 -5.03 -14.14
C ALA A 332 -21.77 -4.97 -15.28
N ASP A 333 -20.56 -4.52 -14.98
CA ASP A 333 -19.45 -4.45 -15.92
C ASP A 333 -18.10 -4.73 -15.24
N ARG A 334 -17.00 -4.64 -16.00
CA ARG A 334 -15.65 -4.89 -15.50
C ARG A 334 -14.90 -3.63 -15.07
N THR A 335 -15.57 -2.48 -14.99
CA THR A 335 -14.95 -1.23 -14.54
C THR A 335 -14.53 -1.32 -13.08
N VAL A 336 -13.34 -0.82 -12.78
CA VAL A 336 -12.74 -0.77 -11.43
C VAL A 336 -12.20 0.63 -11.15
N LEU A 337 -11.82 0.91 -9.92
CA LEU A 337 -10.98 2.07 -9.62
C LEU A 337 -9.59 1.84 -10.21
N GLY A 338 -9.06 2.83 -10.93
CA GLY A 338 -7.83 2.69 -11.70
C GLY A 338 -6.54 2.59 -10.88
N ALA A 339 -5.43 2.66 -11.60
CA ALA A 339 -4.09 2.71 -11.02
C ALA A 339 -3.38 4.01 -11.38
N SER A 340 -2.55 4.53 -10.47
CA SER A 340 -1.80 5.77 -10.67
C SER A 340 -0.31 5.57 -10.66
N LEU A 341 0.38 6.48 -11.38
CA LEU A 341 1.78 6.77 -11.20
C LEU A 341 1.92 8.23 -10.75
N MET A 342 2.33 8.47 -9.50
CA MET A 342 2.61 9.82 -9.00
C MET A 342 4.05 10.17 -9.32
N TRP A 343 4.28 11.33 -9.96
CA TRP A 343 5.59 11.68 -10.46
C TRP A 343 5.95 13.14 -10.17
N GLU A 344 7.24 13.43 -10.06
CA GLU A 344 7.75 14.75 -9.73
C GLU A 344 9.00 15.08 -10.53
N SER A 345 9.18 16.36 -10.79
CA SER A 345 10.43 16.93 -11.31
C SER A 345 11.00 18.00 -10.38
N ALA A 346 12.32 18.13 -10.35
CA ALA A 346 13.02 19.17 -9.61
C ALA A 346 14.03 19.90 -10.51
N ASN A 347 14.51 21.07 -10.07
CA ASN A 347 15.61 21.73 -10.74
C ASN A 347 16.93 21.08 -10.38
N ALA A 348 17.72 20.76 -11.40
CA ALA A 348 19.13 20.43 -11.27
C ALA A 348 19.98 21.73 -11.20
N ASN A 349 21.27 21.58 -10.90
CA ASN A 349 22.20 22.72 -10.92
C ASN A 349 22.42 23.24 -12.35
N ASP A 350 22.49 22.33 -13.31
CA ASP A 350 22.75 22.61 -14.72
C ASP A 350 21.58 22.22 -15.61
N ASP A 351 21.63 22.57 -16.87
CA ASP A 351 20.67 22.16 -17.87
C ASP A 351 20.69 20.64 -18.04
N VAL A 352 19.52 20.00 -17.99
CA VAL A 352 19.36 18.56 -18.18
C VAL A 352 18.55 18.31 -19.45
N PRO A 353 19.12 17.70 -20.47
CA PRO A 353 18.39 17.38 -21.69
C PRO A 353 17.32 16.29 -21.38
N PHE A 354 16.13 16.47 -21.95
CA PHE A 354 15.09 15.47 -21.97
C PHE A 354 14.23 15.65 -23.23
N SER A 355 14.02 14.58 -23.97
CA SER A 355 13.21 14.61 -25.18
C SER A 355 12.54 13.25 -25.39
N ALA A 356 11.22 13.25 -25.48
CA ALA A 356 10.40 12.05 -25.75
C ALA A 356 9.32 12.36 -26.80
N PRO A 357 9.70 12.74 -28.05
CA PRO A 357 8.74 13.16 -29.07
C PRO A 357 7.75 12.04 -29.44
N TRP A 358 8.16 10.79 -29.33
CA TRP A 358 7.34 9.60 -29.52
C TRP A 358 6.18 9.49 -28.49
N ALA A 359 6.31 10.13 -27.32
CA ALA A 359 5.32 10.11 -26.24
C ALA A 359 4.43 11.37 -26.24
N GLU A 360 4.77 12.45 -26.93
CA GLU A 360 4.06 13.75 -26.85
C GLU A 360 2.60 13.68 -27.27
N LYS A 361 2.26 12.80 -28.21
CA LYS A 361 0.85 12.57 -28.63
C LYS A 361 -0.04 11.99 -27.52
N PHE A 362 0.55 11.45 -26.47
CA PHE A 362 -0.15 10.90 -25.31
C PHE A 362 -0.31 11.88 -24.16
N ALA A 363 0.17 13.12 -24.32
CA ALA A 363 0.07 14.18 -23.34
C ALA A 363 -1.17 15.06 -23.60
N GLU A 364 -2.36 14.47 -23.67
CA GLU A 364 -3.60 15.18 -24.01
C GLU A 364 -3.91 16.33 -23.03
N SER A 365 -3.46 16.25 -21.77
CA SER A 365 -3.55 17.36 -20.80
C SER A 365 -2.56 18.50 -21.05
N GLY A 366 -1.66 18.36 -22.04
CA GLY A 366 -0.61 19.31 -22.33
C GLY A 366 0.64 19.16 -21.43
N PRO A 367 1.53 20.19 -21.40
CA PRO A 367 2.77 20.16 -20.66
C PRO A 367 2.55 20.15 -19.15
N ALA A 368 3.28 19.27 -18.43
CA ALA A 368 3.25 19.19 -16.97
C ALA A 368 4.67 18.96 -16.41
N LEU A 369 4.89 19.34 -15.14
CA LEU A 369 6.15 19.16 -14.42
C LEU A 369 6.05 18.17 -13.25
N ASN A 370 4.83 17.81 -12.86
CA ASN A 370 4.51 16.84 -11.84
C ASN A 370 3.10 16.28 -12.06
N GLY A 371 2.78 15.19 -11.38
CA GLY A 371 1.45 14.59 -11.38
C GLY A 371 1.18 13.86 -10.07
N GLU A 372 -0.01 14.11 -9.54
CA GLU A 372 -0.49 13.53 -8.29
C GLU A 372 -1.33 12.26 -8.54
N TRP A 373 -2.12 11.86 -7.55
CA TRP A 373 -2.99 10.68 -7.57
C TRP A 373 -3.99 10.64 -8.74
N ASN A 374 -4.37 11.80 -9.28
CA ASN A 374 -5.31 11.94 -10.40
C ASN A 374 -4.72 11.54 -11.77
N TRP A 375 -3.40 11.31 -11.85
CA TRP A 375 -2.77 10.65 -12.98
C TRP A 375 -3.07 9.16 -12.89
N GLU A 376 -4.27 8.79 -13.29
CA GLU A 376 -4.87 7.47 -13.09
C GLU A 376 -5.44 6.94 -14.40
N TYR A 377 -5.16 5.67 -14.69
CA TYR A 377 -5.61 4.99 -15.90
C TYR A 377 -6.07 3.56 -15.61
N GLY A 378 -6.83 2.98 -16.56
CA GLY A 378 -7.20 1.58 -16.55
C GLY A 378 -8.49 1.26 -15.82
N LEU A 379 -9.41 2.25 -15.65
CA LEU A 379 -10.71 2.01 -15.03
C LEU A 379 -11.52 0.95 -15.81
N ASP A 380 -11.41 0.96 -17.13
CA ASP A 380 -12.06 0.07 -18.09
C ASP A 380 -11.19 -1.11 -18.55
N ARG A 381 -10.04 -1.34 -17.86
CA ARG A 381 -9.05 -2.36 -18.17
C ARG A 381 -8.98 -3.43 -17.09
N ASP A 382 -8.42 -4.57 -17.46
CA ASP A 382 -8.12 -5.63 -16.50
C ASP A 382 -6.86 -5.29 -15.70
N MET A 383 -7.01 -4.89 -14.42
CA MET A 383 -5.91 -4.54 -13.50
C MET A 383 -4.90 -5.67 -13.27
N ILE A 384 -5.22 -6.88 -13.64
CA ILE A 384 -4.36 -8.06 -13.53
C ILE A 384 -3.66 -8.34 -14.86
N ASN A 385 -4.46 -8.62 -15.90
CA ASN A 385 -3.93 -9.11 -17.18
C ASN A 385 -3.38 -7.98 -18.07
N GLU A 386 -3.88 -6.76 -17.95
CA GLU A 386 -3.45 -5.59 -18.71
C GLU A 386 -2.61 -4.61 -17.85
N ALA A 387 -2.09 -5.05 -16.70
CA ALA A 387 -1.33 -4.18 -15.78
C ALA A 387 -0.08 -3.57 -16.43
N GLU A 388 0.61 -4.30 -17.30
CA GLU A 388 1.76 -3.79 -18.04
C GLU A 388 1.35 -2.67 -19.02
N GLU A 389 0.26 -2.84 -19.74
CA GLU A 389 -0.27 -1.85 -20.68
C GLU A 389 -0.77 -0.59 -19.97
N ILE A 390 -1.40 -0.75 -18.80
CA ILE A 390 -1.83 0.37 -17.94
C ILE A 390 -0.62 1.19 -17.51
N ARG A 391 0.45 0.53 -17.04
CA ARG A 391 1.72 1.19 -16.69
C ARG A 391 2.30 1.94 -17.88
N ASP A 392 2.40 1.29 -19.01
CA ASP A 392 2.99 1.84 -20.23
C ASP A 392 2.23 3.07 -20.71
N ARG A 393 0.91 3.03 -20.66
CA ARG A 393 0.07 4.19 -21.03
C ARG A 393 0.30 5.40 -20.10
N LEU A 394 0.44 5.16 -18.80
CA LEU A 394 0.76 6.22 -17.83
C LEU A 394 2.18 6.78 -18.06
N LEU A 395 3.18 5.93 -18.30
CA LEU A 395 4.55 6.36 -18.62
C LEU A 395 4.58 7.21 -19.90
N LEU A 396 3.82 6.81 -20.93
CA LEU A 396 3.68 7.60 -22.16
C LEU A 396 3.09 8.99 -21.88
N ALA A 397 2.05 9.09 -21.08
CA ALA A 397 1.46 10.37 -20.70
C ALA A 397 2.45 11.26 -19.92
N ILE A 398 3.18 10.66 -18.97
CA ILE A 398 4.18 11.36 -18.14
C ILE A 398 5.34 11.86 -18.99
N TYR A 399 5.97 10.99 -19.76
CA TYR A 399 7.11 11.37 -20.59
C TYR A 399 6.72 12.39 -21.66
N GLY A 400 5.53 12.25 -22.26
CA GLY A 400 5.00 13.18 -23.22
C GLY A 400 4.74 14.57 -22.62
N ALA A 401 4.06 14.64 -21.49
CA ALA A 401 3.75 15.90 -20.81
C ALA A 401 5.02 16.59 -20.31
N PHE A 402 5.98 15.84 -19.79
CA PHE A 402 7.27 16.38 -19.36
C PHE A 402 8.12 16.83 -20.57
N SER A 403 8.15 16.09 -21.69
CA SER A 403 8.81 16.49 -22.93
C SER A 403 8.27 17.80 -23.47
N LEU A 404 6.94 17.97 -23.51
CA LEU A 404 6.32 19.25 -23.88
C LEU A 404 6.70 20.39 -22.94
N ALA A 405 6.76 20.13 -21.64
CA ALA A 405 7.19 21.13 -20.65
C ALA A 405 8.66 21.56 -20.84
N LYS A 406 9.52 20.62 -21.21
CA LYS A 406 10.97 20.86 -21.46
C LYS A 406 11.23 21.74 -22.68
N LYS A 407 10.30 21.87 -23.62
CA LYS A 407 10.43 22.80 -24.77
C LYS A 407 10.48 24.28 -24.35
N LYS A 408 10.02 24.59 -23.11
CA LYS A 408 10.10 25.96 -22.59
C LYS A 408 11.50 26.19 -21.96
N PRO A 409 12.26 27.22 -22.38
CA PRO A 409 13.61 27.49 -21.85
C PRO A 409 13.69 27.59 -20.32
N VAL A 410 12.65 28.11 -19.66
CA VAL A 410 12.59 28.22 -18.20
C VAL A 410 12.64 26.86 -17.49
N ASN A 411 12.37 25.78 -18.21
CA ASN A 411 12.40 24.41 -17.71
C ASN A 411 13.67 23.64 -18.09
N SER A 412 14.70 24.28 -18.68
CA SER A 412 15.94 23.62 -19.13
C SER A 412 16.60 22.79 -18.04
N ARG A 413 16.61 23.29 -16.79
CA ARG A 413 17.17 22.61 -15.60
C ARG A 413 16.24 21.59 -14.94
N ARG A 414 14.98 21.46 -15.39
CA ARG A 414 14.06 20.46 -14.83
C ARG A 414 14.50 19.04 -15.21
N MET A 415 14.49 18.15 -14.22
CA MET A 415 14.71 16.73 -14.40
C MET A 415 13.65 15.93 -13.62
N LEU A 416 13.23 14.78 -14.14
CA LEU A 416 12.42 13.84 -13.40
C LEU A 416 13.24 13.30 -12.23
N VAL A 417 12.71 13.40 -11.01
CA VAL A 417 13.35 12.90 -9.79
C VAL A 417 12.60 11.70 -9.25
N THR A 418 11.32 11.61 -9.57
CA THR A 418 10.49 10.47 -9.21
C THR A 418 9.49 10.18 -10.33
N CYS A 419 9.47 8.95 -10.76
CA CYS A 419 8.47 8.37 -11.65
C CYS A 419 8.46 6.87 -11.36
N PRO A 420 7.47 6.33 -10.63
CA PRO A 420 7.45 4.90 -10.34
C PRO A 420 7.14 4.09 -11.60
N TYR A 421 7.66 2.86 -11.66
CA TYR A 421 7.22 1.84 -12.61
C TYR A 421 6.32 0.79 -11.98
N VAL A 422 6.05 0.93 -10.68
CA VAL A 422 5.12 0.10 -9.92
C VAL A 422 3.77 0.80 -9.82
N LEU A 423 2.71 0.14 -10.24
CA LEU A 423 1.37 0.72 -10.24
C LEU A 423 0.79 0.85 -8.84
N GLY A 424 0.36 2.04 -8.48
CA GLY A 424 -0.48 2.32 -7.31
C GLY A 424 -1.94 1.96 -7.59
N LYS A 425 -2.30 0.67 -7.50
CA LYS A 425 -3.65 0.17 -7.76
C LYS A 425 -4.59 0.50 -6.60
N ARG A 426 -5.85 0.86 -6.92
CA ARG A 426 -6.91 1.10 -5.93
C ARG A 426 -7.84 -0.08 -5.77
N GLU A 427 -8.14 -0.79 -6.84
CA GLU A 427 -9.06 -1.92 -6.88
C GLU A 427 -8.55 -2.99 -7.84
N SER A 428 -8.94 -4.24 -7.59
CA SER A 428 -8.86 -5.36 -8.51
C SER A 428 -9.84 -6.45 -8.07
N ARG A 429 -9.40 -7.68 -7.79
CA ARG A 429 -10.25 -8.75 -7.24
C ARG A 429 -10.62 -8.46 -5.79
N ARG A 430 -11.86 -8.77 -5.42
CA ARG A 430 -12.38 -8.74 -4.07
C ARG A 430 -12.83 -10.16 -3.70
N ILE A 431 -12.28 -10.71 -2.64
CA ILE A 431 -12.58 -12.07 -2.16
C ILE A 431 -13.82 -12.01 -1.27
N LEU A 432 -14.78 -12.90 -1.51
CA LEU A 432 -16.06 -12.86 -0.82
C LEU A 432 -15.97 -13.55 0.55
N GLY A 433 -16.38 -12.80 1.58
CA GLY A 433 -16.60 -13.25 2.94
C GLY A 433 -18.06 -13.65 3.17
N ASP A 434 -18.41 -13.97 4.42
CA ASP A 434 -19.80 -14.21 4.83
C ASP A 434 -20.63 -12.91 4.89
N TRP A 435 -19.98 -11.76 4.91
CA TRP A 435 -20.57 -10.44 4.70
C TRP A 435 -19.87 -9.72 3.55
N ILE A 436 -20.63 -9.03 2.73
CA ILE A 436 -20.12 -8.18 1.65
C ILE A 436 -20.50 -6.75 2.02
N LEU A 437 -19.51 -5.94 2.41
CA LEU A 437 -19.74 -4.54 2.79
C LEU A 437 -20.26 -3.74 1.59
N LYS A 438 -21.36 -3.00 1.76
CA LYS A 438 -22.04 -2.22 0.72
C LYS A 438 -22.15 -0.74 1.08
N GLU A 439 -22.56 0.06 0.08
CA GLU A 439 -22.92 1.48 0.26
C GLU A 439 -23.90 1.67 1.41
N ASP A 440 -24.96 0.84 1.47
CA ASP A 440 -26.02 0.96 2.48
C ASP A 440 -25.48 0.78 3.90
N ASP A 441 -24.54 -0.14 4.12
CA ASP A 441 -23.91 -0.35 5.43
C ASP A 441 -23.15 0.91 5.89
N ILE A 442 -22.49 1.58 4.97
CA ILE A 442 -21.71 2.80 5.21
C ILE A 442 -22.64 3.99 5.48
N VAL A 443 -23.66 4.18 4.63
CA VAL A 443 -24.60 5.31 4.71
C VAL A 443 -25.48 5.20 5.96
N ALA A 444 -25.99 4.01 6.25
CA ALA A 444 -26.81 3.75 7.45
C ALA A 444 -26.00 3.67 8.74
N LYS A 445 -24.65 3.67 8.64
CA LYS A 445 -23.76 3.47 9.81
C LYS A 445 -24.15 2.22 10.60
N THR A 446 -24.32 1.11 9.88
CA THR A 446 -24.83 -0.16 10.45
C THR A 446 -24.01 -0.58 11.67
N GLN A 447 -24.70 -0.84 12.79
CA GLN A 447 -24.09 -1.24 14.06
C GLN A 447 -23.87 -2.75 14.08
N PHE A 448 -22.70 -3.20 13.60
CA PHE A 448 -22.37 -4.63 13.60
C PHE A 448 -21.90 -5.11 14.97
N GLU A 449 -22.47 -6.21 15.47
CA GLU A 449 -22.01 -6.86 16.70
C GLU A 449 -20.57 -7.40 16.58
N ASP A 450 -20.15 -7.73 15.36
CA ASP A 450 -18.82 -8.19 14.98
C ASP A 450 -17.95 -7.10 14.36
N ALA A 451 -18.21 -5.82 14.66
CA ALA A 451 -17.39 -4.70 14.18
C ALA A 451 -15.93 -4.83 14.63
N ILE A 452 -14.98 -4.60 13.71
CA ILE A 452 -13.54 -4.74 13.96
C ILE A 452 -12.70 -3.57 13.44
N ALA A 453 -13.32 -2.69 12.68
CA ALA A 453 -12.68 -1.48 12.15
C ALA A 453 -13.71 -0.38 11.96
N THR A 454 -13.23 0.85 11.88
CA THR A 454 -14.05 2.02 11.56
C THR A 454 -13.52 2.72 10.33
N GLY A 455 -14.42 3.26 9.53
CA GLY A 455 -14.11 4.13 8.40
C GLY A 455 -14.73 5.50 8.57
N THR A 456 -14.06 6.51 8.01
CA THR A 456 -14.47 7.92 8.07
C THR A 456 -14.32 8.63 6.72
N TRP A 457 -13.75 7.95 5.72
CA TRP A 457 -13.54 8.49 4.40
C TRP A 457 -14.86 8.56 3.63
N SER A 458 -15.00 9.55 2.73
CA SER A 458 -16.12 9.62 1.80
C SER A 458 -16.16 8.40 0.87
N ILE A 459 -17.31 8.05 0.34
CA ILE A 459 -17.40 7.11 -0.78
C ILE A 459 -16.86 7.83 -2.02
N ASP A 460 -15.67 7.45 -2.41
CA ASP A 460 -14.82 8.14 -3.39
C ASP A 460 -14.72 7.26 -4.65
N ILE A 461 -15.57 7.55 -5.62
CA ILE A 461 -15.66 6.82 -6.89
C ILE A 461 -15.11 7.69 -8.00
N HIS A 462 -14.16 7.13 -8.75
CA HIS A 462 -13.46 7.84 -9.80
C HIS A 462 -14.12 7.67 -11.16
N PHE A 463 -14.00 8.70 -11.99
CA PHE A 463 -14.42 8.68 -13.39
C PHE A 463 -13.39 9.40 -14.26
N THR A 464 -13.29 8.98 -15.51
CA THR A 464 -12.32 9.53 -16.46
C THR A 464 -12.72 10.94 -16.92
N ILE A 465 -11.72 11.82 -17.06
CA ILE A 465 -11.88 13.13 -17.71
C ILE A 465 -11.80 12.94 -19.22
N LYS A 466 -12.85 13.37 -19.96
CA LYS A 466 -12.95 13.15 -21.42
C LYS A 466 -11.77 13.71 -22.23
N ALA A 467 -11.20 14.84 -21.78
CA ALA A 467 -10.12 15.51 -22.52
C ALA A 467 -8.76 14.81 -22.35
N ALA A 468 -8.60 13.99 -21.30
CA ALA A 468 -7.34 13.29 -21.02
C ALA A 468 -7.64 11.97 -20.30
N PRO A 469 -7.69 10.84 -21.02
CA PRO A 469 -8.16 9.55 -20.48
C PRO A 469 -7.27 8.97 -19.37
N TYR A 470 -6.08 9.51 -19.18
CA TYR A 470 -5.18 9.18 -18.05
C TYR A 470 -5.37 10.10 -16.84
N LEU A 471 -6.34 10.99 -16.86
CA LEU A 471 -6.73 11.80 -15.72
C LEU A 471 -8.12 11.40 -15.24
N THR A 472 -8.28 11.35 -13.92
CA THR A 472 -9.56 11.09 -13.29
C THR A 472 -9.95 12.19 -12.33
N SER A 473 -11.25 12.29 -12.12
CA SER A 473 -11.87 13.04 -11.04
C SER A 473 -12.65 12.07 -10.16
N ASN A 474 -13.21 12.56 -9.08
CA ASN A 474 -13.93 11.74 -8.10
C ASN A 474 -15.17 12.46 -7.56
N THR A 475 -16.03 11.69 -6.93
CA THR A 475 -17.13 12.19 -6.11
C THR A 475 -16.78 11.99 -4.63
N HIS A 476 -17.13 12.96 -3.79
CA HIS A 476 -16.88 12.92 -2.35
C HIS A 476 -18.17 13.11 -1.55
N PRO A 477 -19.13 12.18 -1.62
CA PRO A 477 -20.25 12.23 -0.68
C PRO A 477 -19.70 11.94 0.72
N ILE A 478 -19.95 12.84 1.68
CA ILE A 478 -19.43 12.72 3.03
C ILE A 478 -20.43 11.94 3.87
N TYR A 479 -19.96 10.84 4.44
CA TYR A 479 -20.71 10.05 5.43
C TYR A 479 -19.92 10.06 6.73
N GLY A 480 -20.55 10.09 7.88
CA GLY A 480 -19.87 10.04 9.17
C GLY A 480 -19.17 8.70 9.42
N ARG A 481 -18.76 8.46 10.67
CA ARG A 481 -18.10 7.21 11.05
C ARG A 481 -19.06 6.02 10.86
N TYR A 482 -18.54 4.94 10.25
CA TYR A 482 -19.22 3.66 10.09
C TYR A 482 -18.32 2.50 10.54
N TRP A 483 -18.89 1.31 10.68
CA TRP A 483 -18.17 0.12 11.14
C TRP A 483 -18.04 -0.92 10.04
N ILE A 484 -16.97 -1.72 10.13
CA ILE A 484 -16.70 -2.84 9.23
C ILE A 484 -16.75 -4.13 10.02
N PRO A 485 -17.58 -5.12 9.64
CA PRO A 485 -17.74 -6.35 10.38
C PRO A 485 -16.62 -7.36 10.10
N TYR A 486 -16.31 -8.21 11.08
CA TYR A 486 -15.33 -9.30 11.00
C TYR A 486 -15.58 -10.25 9.82
N ARG A 487 -16.84 -10.53 9.52
CA ARG A 487 -17.25 -11.41 8.42
C ARG A 487 -16.80 -10.96 7.04
N THR A 488 -16.20 -9.78 6.89
CA THR A 488 -15.63 -9.27 5.63
C THR A 488 -14.16 -9.64 5.43
N ILE A 489 -13.46 -10.16 6.45
CA ILE A 489 -12.00 -10.37 6.42
C ILE A 489 -11.57 -11.83 6.39
N TYR A 490 -12.42 -12.73 5.98
CA TYR A 490 -12.07 -14.13 5.70
C TYR A 490 -12.86 -14.66 4.51
N SER A 491 -12.29 -15.68 3.83
CA SER A 491 -12.96 -16.32 2.69
C SER A 491 -14.14 -17.18 3.15
N ARG A 492 -15.28 -17.08 2.43
CA ARG A 492 -16.47 -17.88 2.73
C ARG A 492 -16.36 -19.35 2.33
N ASN A 493 -15.42 -19.73 1.46
CA ASN A 493 -15.27 -21.08 0.92
C ASN A 493 -13.85 -21.67 1.05
N ILE A 494 -12.86 -20.90 1.55
CA ILE A 494 -11.55 -21.42 1.90
C ILE A 494 -11.39 -21.36 3.42
N ASP A 495 -11.28 -22.53 4.04
CA ASP A 495 -11.51 -22.72 5.49
C ASP A 495 -10.51 -22.01 6.41
N ASN A 496 -9.30 -21.72 5.93
CA ASN A 496 -8.20 -21.18 6.73
C ASN A 496 -7.58 -19.90 6.14
N LEU A 497 -8.35 -19.15 5.32
CA LEU A 497 -7.88 -17.96 4.64
C LEU A 497 -8.50 -16.69 5.20
N PHE A 498 -7.68 -15.83 5.81
CA PHE A 498 -7.98 -14.43 6.07
C PHE A 498 -7.71 -13.58 4.81
N VAL A 499 -8.39 -12.44 4.71
CA VAL A 499 -8.26 -11.50 3.59
C VAL A 499 -8.23 -10.08 4.13
N VAL A 500 -7.16 -9.33 3.84
CA VAL A 500 -7.04 -7.93 4.29
C VAL A 500 -6.53 -7.02 3.18
N GLY A 501 -6.71 -5.72 3.35
CA GLY A 501 -6.38 -4.76 2.30
C GLY A 501 -7.50 -4.62 1.29
N ARG A 502 -7.22 -4.04 0.11
CA ARG A 502 -8.25 -3.69 -0.89
C ARG A 502 -8.99 -4.88 -1.52
N CYS A 503 -8.52 -6.11 -1.30
CA CYS A 503 -9.17 -7.34 -1.76
C CYS A 503 -10.16 -7.95 -0.75
N PHE A 504 -10.45 -7.27 0.36
CA PHE A 504 -11.44 -7.72 1.35
C PHE A 504 -12.87 -7.74 0.77
N SER A 505 -13.80 -8.36 1.48
CA SER A 505 -15.17 -8.59 1.01
C SER A 505 -16.03 -7.33 1.03
N CYS A 506 -16.21 -6.71 -0.14
CA CYS A 506 -17.07 -5.55 -0.35
C CYS A 506 -17.55 -5.48 -1.80
N THR A 507 -18.55 -4.62 -2.07
CA THR A 507 -18.93 -4.23 -3.43
C THR A 507 -17.95 -3.19 -3.98
N HIS A 508 -18.04 -2.87 -5.27
CA HIS A 508 -17.29 -1.77 -5.88
C HIS A 508 -17.57 -0.43 -5.18
N VAL A 509 -18.86 -0.11 -4.97
CA VAL A 509 -19.26 1.13 -4.29
C VAL A 509 -18.85 1.10 -2.83
N GLY A 510 -19.08 -0.03 -2.15
CA GLY A 510 -18.66 -0.25 -0.77
C GLY A 510 -17.14 -0.15 -0.56
N LEU A 511 -16.31 -0.42 -1.59
CA LEU A 511 -14.86 -0.22 -1.53
C LEU A 511 -14.47 1.27 -1.57
N GLY A 512 -15.28 2.12 -2.17
CA GLY A 512 -14.97 3.53 -2.40
C GLY A 512 -14.51 4.29 -1.15
N SER A 513 -15.03 3.94 0.02
CA SER A 513 -14.64 4.56 1.29
C SER A 513 -13.50 3.81 2.01
N PRO A 514 -13.62 2.52 2.39
CA PRO A 514 -12.66 1.84 3.25
C PRO A 514 -11.30 1.59 2.60
N ARG A 515 -11.15 1.77 1.28
CA ARG A 515 -9.88 1.54 0.55
C ARG A 515 -8.71 2.38 1.03
N VAL A 516 -8.93 3.41 1.83
CA VAL A 516 -7.86 4.23 2.40
C VAL A 516 -7.03 3.42 3.39
N ILE A 517 -5.72 3.71 3.40
CA ILE A 517 -4.71 2.83 3.99
C ILE A 517 -4.92 2.59 5.48
N ASN A 518 -5.23 3.61 6.27
CA ASN A 518 -5.43 3.45 7.72
C ASN A 518 -6.65 2.57 8.04
N THR A 519 -7.75 2.73 7.32
CA THR A 519 -8.95 1.89 7.50
C THR A 519 -8.64 0.42 7.19
N LEU A 520 -7.99 0.15 6.05
CA LEU A 520 -7.58 -1.21 5.69
C LEU A 520 -6.56 -1.81 6.67
N SER A 521 -5.71 -0.96 7.29
CA SER A 521 -4.71 -1.41 8.27
C SER A 521 -5.35 -1.91 9.57
N GLN A 522 -6.49 -1.34 9.99
CA GLN A 522 -7.27 -1.85 11.12
C GLN A 522 -7.79 -3.28 10.85
N LEU A 523 -8.19 -3.59 9.60
CA LEU A 523 -8.58 -4.96 9.21
C LEU A 523 -7.41 -5.94 9.40
N GLY A 524 -6.18 -5.48 9.10
CA GLY A 524 -4.96 -6.25 9.34
C GLY A 524 -4.78 -6.58 10.82
N VAL A 525 -4.90 -5.59 11.71
CA VAL A 525 -4.80 -5.82 13.16
C VAL A 525 -5.83 -6.86 13.63
N ALA A 526 -7.07 -6.73 13.19
CA ALA A 526 -8.13 -7.66 13.55
C ALA A 526 -7.86 -9.09 13.04
N ALA A 527 -7.38 -9.23 11.79
CA ALA A 527 -7.04 -10.53 11.21
C ALA A 527 -5.88 -11.20 11.95
N GLY A 528 -4.81 -10.47 12.28
CA GLY A 528 -3.68 -11.00 13.03
C GLY A 528 -4.05 -11.43 14.44
N THR A 529 -4.85 -10.63 15.15
CA THR A 529 -5.37 -10.99 16.49
C THR A 529 -6.28 -12.20 16.41
N ALA A 530 -7.19 -12.25 15.42
CA ALA A 530 -8.08 -13.39 15.23
C ALA A 530 -7.31 -14.67 14.85
N ALA A 531 -6.20 -14.56 14.10
CA ALA A 531 -5.36 -15.71 13.77
C ALA A 531 -4.75 -16.34 15.04
N ALA A 532 -4.31 -15.54 16.01
CA ALA A 532 -3.87 -16.04 17.29
C ALA A 532 -5.01 -16.76 18.06
N MET A 533 -6.19 -16.17 18.09
CA MET A 533 -7.39 -16.81 18.69
C MET A 533 -7.76 -18.13 18.00
N CYS A 534 -7.64 -18.19 16.67
CA CYS A 534 -7.85 -19.42 15.90
C CYS A 534 -6.83 -20.51 16.28
N ARG A 535 -5.55 -20.13 16.50
CA ARG A 535 -4.50 -21.06 16.95
C ARG A 535 -4.79 -21.58 18.35
N GLU A 536 -5.15 -20.72 19.28
CA GLU A 536 -5.57 -21.10 20.65
C GLU A 536 -6.75 -22.09 20.63
N ALA A 537 -7.77 -21.79 19.82
CA ALA A 537 -9.00 -22.58 19.71
C ALA A 537 -8.90 -23.76 18.73
N LYS A 538 -7.79 -23.93 18.00
CA LYS A 538 -7.59 -24.91 16.91
C LYS A 538 -8.73 -24.89 15.89
N CYS A 539 -9.11 -23.71 15.41
CA CYS A 539 -10.24 -23.50 14.50
C CYS A 539 -9.86 -22.61 13.31
N GLY A 540 -10.73 -22.55 12.30
CA GLY A 540 -10.62 -21.62 11.18
C GLY A 540 -11.26 -20.25 11.48
N PRO A 541 -11.01 -19.24 10.63
CA PRO A 541 -11.48 -17.85 10.80
C PRO A 541 -12.99 -17.73 11.06
N ARG A 542 -13.83 -18.42 10.29
CA ARG A 542 -15.29 -18.37 10.41
C ARG A 542 -15.79 -18.71 11.80
N ARG A 543 -15.09 -19.60 12.53
CA ARG A 543 -15.49 -20.05 13.85
C ARG A 543 -15.45 -18.94 14.91
N ILE A 544 -14.61 -17.91 14.72
CA ILE A 544 -14.58 -16.75 15.64
C ILE A 544 -15.94 -16.07 15.70
N PHE A 545 -16.61 -15.90 14.55
CA PHE A 545 -17.99 -15.38 14.52
C PHE A 545 -19.01 -16.42 14.96
N ALA A 546 -18.96 -17.61 14.37
CA ALA A 546 -19.94 -18.67 14.62
C ALA A 546 -20.01 -19.11 16.09
N ASP A 547 -18.88 -19.05 16.81
CA ASP A 547 -18.80 -19.39 18.24
C ASP A 547 -19.00 -18.20 19.17
N GLY A 548 -19.46 -17.03 18.66
CA GLY A 548 -19.73 -15.83 19.44
C GLY A 548 -18.50 -15.16 20.04
N LYS A 549 -17.29 -15.40 19.49
CA LYS A 549 -16.02 -14.89 20.04
C LYS A 549 -15.66 -13.47 19.56
N CYS A 550 -16.53 -12.81 18.78
CA CYS A 550 -16.24 -11.47 18.28
C CYS A 550 -16.08 -10.44 19.39
N ARG A 551 -16.80 -10.57 20.50
CA ARG A 551 -16.64 -9.71 21.70
C ARG A 551 -15.23 -9.86 22.30
N GLU A 552 -14.69 -11.06 22.37
CA GLU A 552 -13.34 -11.31 22.83
C GLU A 552 -12.32 -10.71 21.86
N LEU A 553 -12.50 -10.87 20.55
CA LEU A 553 -11.68 -10.24 19.53
C LEU A 553 -11.67 -8.71 19.68
N GLN A 554 -12.85 -8.10 19.78
CA GLN A 554 -13.01 -6.66 20.01
C GLN A 554 -12.26 -6.18 21.26
N HIS A 555 -12.34 -6.95 22.35
CA HIS A 555 -11.61 -6.65 23.58
C HIS A 555 -10.09 -6.72 23.37
N ARG A 556 -9.59 -7.75 22.67
CA ARG A 556 -8.14 -7.93 22.40
C ARG A 556 -7.57 -6.85 21.47
N ILE A 557 -8.33 -6.39 20.48
CA ILE A 557 -7.89 -5.32 19.58
C ILE A 557 -8.08 -3.92 20.22
N GLY A 558 -8.84 -3.80 21.29
CA GLY A 558 -9.14 -2.54 21.97
C GLY A 558 -10.10 -1.65 21.19
N GLY A 559 -10.51 -0.55 21.80
CA GLY A 559 -11.41 0.44 21.21
C GLY A 559 -12.86 0.30 21.62
N ASP A 560 -13.67 1.28 21.22
CA ASP A 560 -15.12 1.33 21.50
C ASP A 560 -15.88 0.73 20.32
N TRP A 561 -16.58 -0.38 20.56
CA TRP A 561 -17.34 -1.11 19.55
C TRP A 561 -18.83 -1.09 19.88
N PRO A 562 -19.73 -1.23 18.91
CA PRO A 562 -21.17 -1.31 19.18
C PRO A 562 -21.50 -2.34 20.26
N GLY A 563 -22.06 -1.86 21.38
CA GLY A 563 -22.39 -2.72 22.53
C GLY A 563 -21.20 -3.37 23.25
N ASN A 564 -19.96 -2.93 23.01
CA ASN A 564 -18.74 -3.41 23.66
C ASN A 564 -17.74 -2.24 23.85
N PRO A 565 -17.99 -1.33 24.81
CA PRO A 565 -17.13 -0.18 25.07
C PRO A 565 -15.73 -0.61 25.54
N ASP A 566 -14.73 0.23 25.26
CA ASP A 566 -13.36 -0.01 25.68
C ASP A 566 -13.22 -0.09 27.21
N PRO A 567 -12.85 -1.24 27.78
CA PRO A 567 -12.77 -1.39 29.24
C PRO A 567 -11.63 -0.56 29.86
N SER A 568 -10.62 -0.15 29.09
CA SER A 568 -9.53 0.70 29.57
C SER A 568 -9.99 2.11 29.94
N LYS A 569 -11.19 2.50 29.45
CA LYS A 569 -11.82 3.79 29.74
C LYS A 569 -13.03 3.69 30.69
N LYS A 570 -13.15 2.56 31.38
CA LYS A 570 -14.22 2.37 32.35
C LYS A 570 -14.16 3.47 33.42
N GLY A 571 -15.29 4.14 33.64
CA GLY A 571 -15.42 5.24 34.61
C GLY A 571 -15.08 6.63 34.04
N TRP A 572 -14.62 6.72 32.78
CA TRP A 572 -14.49 8.01 32.11
C TRP A 572 -15.87 8.56 31.74
N SER A 573 -15.99 9.88 31.76
CA SER A 573 -17.15 10.59 31.23
C SER A 573 -16.73 11.54 30.10
N TYR A 574 -17.62 11.74 29.13
CA TYR A 574 -17.30 12.41 27.87
C TYR A 574 -18.29 13.53 27.56
N VAL A 575 -17.81 14.58 26.91
CA VAL A 575 -18.62 15.62 26.30
C VAL A 575 -18.03 15.99 24.93
N ASP A 576 -18.92 16.27 23.99
CA ASP A 576 -18.62 16.55 22.59
C ASP A 576 -19.09 17.96 22.20
N ASP A 577 -18.57 18.53 21.11
CA ASP A 577 -19.07 19.80 20.58
C ASP A 577 -20.48 19.66 19.98
N GLU A 578 -20.92 18.44 19.66
CA GLU A 578 -22.30 18.11 19.26
C GLU A 578 -23.22 17.71 20.44
N SER A 579 -22.69 17.67 21.66
CA SER A 579 -23.50 17.31 22.84
C SER A 579 -24.58 18.37 23.14
N PRO A 580 -25.79 17.96 23.60
CA PRO A 580 -26.84 18.92 23.99
C PRO A 580 -26.44 19.93 25.05
N ASP A 581 -25.46 19.59 25.86
CA ASP A 581 -24.92 20.42 26.93
C ASP A 581 -23.73 21.32 26.46
N THR A 582 -23.45 21.34 25.15
CA THR A 582 -22.42 22.19 24.55
C THR A 582 -23.06 23.37 23.81
N VAL A 583 -22.54 24.56 24.04
CA VAL A 583 -23.02 25.80 23.41
C VAL A 583 -21.92 26.37 22.52
N VAL A 584 -22.19 26.39 21.20
CA VAL A 584 -21.29 26.99 20.20
C VAL A 584 -21.73 28.43 19.91
N ASN A 585 -20.93 29.41 20.30
CA ASN A 585 -21.16 30.83 20.05
C ASN A 585 -20.13 31.36 19.03
N GLY A 586 -20.59 32.16 18.07
CA GLY A 586 -19.72 32.70 17.00
C GLY A 586 -19.82 31.95 15.71
N LYS A 587 -18.86 32.22 14.80
CA LYS A 587 -18.84 31.65 13.43
C LYS A 587 -17.91 30.43 13.36
N TRP A 588 -18.14 29.44 14.19
CA TRP A 588 -17.44 28.16 14.10
C TRP A 588 -17.99 27.34 12.95
N ALA A 589 -17.10 26.87 12.07
CA ALA A 589 -17.49 25.96 11.01
C ALA A 589 -17.57 24.53 11.59
N GLN A 590 -18.71 23.90 11.45
CA GLN A 590 -18.85 22.47 11.80
C GLN A 590 -18.70 21.62 10.55
N ASP A 591 -17.78 20.68 10.60
CA ASP A 591 -17.55 19.77 9.49
C ASP A 591 -17.03 18.41 9.97
N PHE A 592 -17.14 17.43 9.11
CA PHE A 592 -16.62 16.08 9.28
C PHE A 592 -15.16 16.03 8.82
N CYS A 593 -14.26 15.48 9.63
CA CYS A 593 -12.88 15.26 9.23
C CYS A 593 -12.74 13.87 8.57
N CYS A 594 -12.56 13.85 7.24
CA CYS A 594 -12.41 12.59 6.50
C CYS A 594 -11.17 11.77 6.89
N ASN A 595 -10.19 12.37 7.55
CA ASN A 595 -9.04 11.66 8.12
C ASN A 595 -9.34 11.06 9.50
N GLY A 596 -10.53 11.33 10.04
CA GLY A 596 -10.98 10.81 11.31
C GLY A 596 -10.29 11.45 12.53
N GLY A 597 -10.40 10.75 13.64
CA GLY A 597 -9.80 11.15 14.89
C GLY A 597 -10.66 12.08 15.72
N GLN A 598 -11.76 12.65 15.18
CA GLN A 598 -12.75 13.39 15.97
C GLN A 598 -13.47 12.46 16.96
N PHE A 599 -14.01 13.07 18.00
CA PHE A 599 -14.99 12.45 18.89
C PHE A 599 -16.40 12.78 18.36
N GLY A 600 -17.32 11.87 18.31
CA GLY A 600 -18.58 12.12 17.60
C GLY A 600 -18.45 12.07 16.06
N ASP A 601 -19.36 12.74 15.37
CA ASP A 601 -19.45 12.75 13.91
C ASP A 601 -18.74 13.94 13.27
N LYS A 602 -18.71 15.10 13.95
CA LYS A 602 -18.13 16.36 13.48
C LYS A 602 -17.16 16.95 14.48
N ALA A 603 -16.53 18.03 14.10
CA ALA A 603 -15.78 18.92 14.96
C ALA A 603 -16.04 20.37 14.55
N SER A 604 -15.94 21.30 15.48
CA SER A 604 -16.11 22.73 15.24
C SER A 604 -14.75 23.42 15.06
N TRP A 605 -14.60 24.21 14.01
CA TRP A 605 -13.34 24.82 13.62
C TRP A 605 -13.44 26.35 13.66
N SER A 606 -12.42 26.99 14.23
CA SER A 606 -12.25 28.44 14.16
C SER A 606 -11.15 28.81 13.15
N PHE A 607 -11.32 29.91 12.45
CA PHE A 607 -10.35 30.42 11.49
C PHE A 607 -9.80 31.80 11.95
N GLY A 608 -9.19 31.82 13.11
CA GLY A 608 -8.64 33.02 13.71
C GLY A 608 -9.68 33.89 14.46
N PRO A 609 -9.34 35.13 14.78
CA PRO A 609 -10.16 35.99 15.66
C PRO A 609 -11.51 36.39 15.05
N GLU A 610 -11.67 36.32 13.74
CA GLU A 610 -12.92 36.67 13.03
C GLU A 610 -14.06 35.66 13.28
N THR A 611 -13.73 34.48 13.83
CA THR A 611 -14.72 33.49 14.27
C THR A 611 -15.59 34.07 15.40
N GLY A 612 -15.00 34.80 16.31
CA GLY A 612 -15.67 35.36 17.47
C GLY A 612 -16.27 34.32 18.42
N GLY A 613 -16.81 34.74 19.54
CA GLY A 613 -17.47 33.84 20.49
C GLY A 613 -16.55 32.76 21.08
N SER A 614 -17.15 31.67 21.52
CA SER A 614 -16.45 30.50 22.10
C SER A 614 -17.34 29.27 22.06
N VAL A 615 -16.72 28.08 22.24
CA VAL A 615 -17.45 26.82 22.49
C VAL A 615 -17.39 26.54 23.99
N VAL A 616 -18.56 26.41 24.60
CA VAL A 616 -18.70 26.18 26.06
C VAL A 616 -19.27 24.79 26.28
N TYR A 617 -18.50 23.93 26.92
CA TYR A 617 -18.87 22.60 27.32
C TYR A 617 -19.31 22.56 28.78
N ARG A 618 -20.42 21.93 29.06
CA ARG A 618 -20.77 21.52 30.41
C ARG A 618 -20.08 20.19 30.71
N LEU A 619 -19.09 20.21 31.57
CA LEU A 619 -18.31 19.04 31.91
C LEU A 619 -19.17 17.99 32.66
N PRO A 620 -19.14 16.71 32.28
CA PRO A 620 -19.96 15.64 32.86
C PRO A 620 -19.38 15.18 34.23
N VAL A 621 -19.32 16.10 35.22
CA VAL A 621 -18.85 15.82 36.57
C VAL A 621 -19.99 15.35 37.44
N ALA A 622 -20.01 14.05 37.78
CA ALA A 622 -21.08 13.45 38.60
C ALA A 622 -20.92 13.74 40.09
N ARG A 623 -19.70 13.84 40.61
CA ARG A 623 -19.38 14.10 42.01
C ARG A 623 -18.18 15.07 42.10
N ALA A 624 -18.14 15.89 43.15
CA ALA A 624 -16.97 16.72 43.41
C ALA A 624 -15.75 15.84 43.72
N GLY A 625 -14.60 16.18 43.14
CA GLY A 625 -13.37 15.42 43.32
C GLY A 625 -12.30 15.79 42.32
N ARG A 626 -11.22 15.04 42.37
CA ARG A 626 -10.07 15.21 41.49
C ARG A 626 -10.24 14.42 40.16
N TYR A 627 -10.02 15.11 39.05
CA TYR A 627 -10.18 14.56 37.71
C TYR A 627 -8.98 14.91 36.88
N ARG A 628 -8.62 13.97 35.94
CA ARG A 628 -7.71 14.29 34.84
C ARG A 628 -8.55 14.62 33.61
N LEU A 629 -8.34 15.83 33.08
CA LEU A 629 -8.98 16.33 31.88
C LEU A 629 -8.16 15.90 30.65
N TYR A 630 -8.83 15.28 29.69
CA TYR A 630 -8.29 14.97 28.37
C TYR A 630 -9.03 15.77 27.31
N GLY A 631 -8.31 16.09 26.22
CA GLY A 631 -8.90 16.64 25.02
C GLY A 631 -8.54 15.79 23.79
N LYS A 632 -9.42 15.82 22.82
CA LYS A 632 -9.24 15.16 21.54
C LYS A 632 -9.54 16.14 20.42
N VAL A 633 -8.75 16.11 19.36
CA VAL A 633 -8.98 16.87 18.12
C VAL A 633 -8.80 15.96 16.92
N PRO A 634 -9.49 16.22 15.79
CA PRO A 634 -9.39 15.43 14.58
C PRO A 634 -7.97 15.35 14.05
N TYR A 635 -7.76 14.36 13.18
CA TYR A 635 -6.53 14.21 12.44
C TYR A 635 -6.49 15.20 11.26
N ASP A 636 -5.76 16.31 11.42
CA ASP A 636 -5.67 17.38 10.43
C ASP A 636 -4.31 17.38 9.71
N TRP A 637 -4.33 17.26 8.39
CA TRP A 637 -3.14 17.30 7.53
C TRP A 637 -2.56 18.73 7.36
N THR A 638 -3.33 19.76 7.69
CA THR A 638 -2.87 21.16 7.62
C THR A 638 -1.97 21.58 8.79
N ILE A 639 -1.71 20.65 9.73
CA ILE A 639 -0.92 20.85 10.97
C ILE A 639 0.45 21.52 10.75
N LYS A 640 1.04 21.39 9.58
CA LYS A 640 2.34 22.02 9.25
C LYS A 640 2.34 23.55 9.31
N ARG A 641 1.18 24.19 9.41
CA ARG A 641 1.06 25.66 9.28
C ARG A 641 0.89 26.43 10.59
N CYS A 642 0.64 25.77 11.74
CA CYS A 642 0.20 26.51 12.93
C CYS A 642 0.73 25.90 14.22
N ASN A 643 1.36 26.73 15.06
CA ASN A 643 1.39 26.51 16.51
C ASN A 643 -0.04 26.69 17.04
N ARG A 644 -0.78 25.60 17.15
CA ARG A 644 -2.17 25.59 17.61
C ARG A 644 -2.23 25.48 19.11
N ILE A 645 -1.91 26.55 19.79
CA ILE A 645 -2.06 26.62 21.24
C ILE A 645 -3.44 27.22 21.55
N ALA A 646 -4.33 26.35 22.06
CA ALA A 646 -5.65 26.74 22.52
C ALA A 646 -5.59 27.23 23.97
N GLU A 647 -6.25 28.33 24.25
CA GLU A 647 -6.54 28.76 25.63
C GLU A 647 -7.88 28.15 26.05
N ILE A 648 -7.86 27.37 27.12
CA ILE A 648 -9.04 26.72 27.69
C ILE A 648 -9.28 27.32 29.09
N LYS A 649 -10.48 27.80 29.34
CA LYS A 649 -10.89 28.30 30.64
C LYS A 649 -11.82 27.29 31.31
N VAL A 650 -11.39 26.66 32.39
CA VAL A 650 -12.21 25.75 33.18
C VAL A 650 -12.72 26.49 34.41
N THR A 651 -14.04 26.45 34.60
CA THR A 651 -14.71 27.06 35.75
C THR A 651 -15.40 25.97 36.59
N SER A 652 -15.09 25.94 37.89
CA SER A 652 -15.70 25.02 38.87
C SER A 652 -15.85 25.71 40.19
N ASN A 653 -17.02 25.58 40.83
CA ASN A 653 -17.34 26.25 42.10
C ASN A 653 -17.05 27.76 42.08
N GLY A 654 -17.35 28.46 40.99
CA GLY A 654 -17.12 29.89 40.83
C GLY A 654 -15.66 30.31 40.64
N GLN A 655 -14.71 29.37 40.69
CA GLN A 655 -13.29 29.62 40.42
C GLN A 655 -12.94 29.23 39.00
N ALA A 656 -12.24 30.13 38.29
CA ALA A 656 -11.80 29.89 36.93
C ALA A 656 -10.30 29.66 36.87
N LYS A 657 -9.88 28.65 36.09
CA LYS A 657 -8.48 28.34 35.77
C LYS A 657 -8.28 28.34 34.28
N THR A 658 -7.31 29.11 33.80
CA THR A 658 -6.91 29.11 32.38
C THR A 658 -5.80 28.09 32.16
N LEU A 659 -5.96 27.25 31.13
CA LEU A 659 -5.04 26.24 30.73
C LEU A 659 -4.59 26.51 29.29
N SER A 660 -3.41 26.04 28.94
CA SER A 660 -2.89 26.08 27.57
C SER A 660 -2.77 24.66 27.04
N TRP A 661 -3.35 24.40 25.86
CA TRP A 661 -3.33 23.09 25.22
C TRP A 661 -2.78 23.18 23.79
N ASN A 662 -1.70 22.44 23.52
CA ASN A 662 -1.12 22.39 22.20
C ASN A 662 -1.86 21.34 21.34
N GLN A 663 -2.77 21.79 20.51
CA GLN A 663 -3.56 20.96 19.59
C GLN A 663 -2.75 20.47 18.38
N SER A 664 -1.51 20.89 18.17
CA SER A 664 -0.64 20.41 17.09
C SER A 664 -0.02 19.05 17.40
N LEU A 665 -0.09 18.60 18.64
CA LEU A 665 0.52 17.35 19.09
C LEU A 665 -0.49 16.18 19.05
N GLN A 666 -0.09 15.06 18.46
CA GLN A 666 -0.78 13.77 18.53
C GLN A 666 -2.31 13.83 18.29
N THR A 667 -2.72 14.50 17.23
CA THR A 667 -4.12 14.58 16.81
C THR A 667 -4.75 13.19 16.62
N GLY A 668 -6.07 13.11 16.79
CA GLY A 668 -6.82 11.85 16.73
C GLY A 668 -6.77 10.99 17.99
N ARG A 669 -6.08 11.44 19.06
CA ARG A 669 -5.93 10.72 20.33
C ARG A 669 -6.40 11.56 21.51
N TRP A 670 -6.79 10.87 22.60
CA TRP A 670 -7.02 11.52 23.88
C TRP A 670 -5.69 11.92 24.52
N LEU A 671 -5.50 13.22 24.75
CA LEU A 671 -4.32 13.80 25.36
C LEU A 671 -4.67 14.39 26.72
N ALA A 672 -3.93 14.02 27.75
CA ALA A 672 -4.05 14.63 29.06
C ALA A 672 -3.67 16.10 28.97
N ILE A 673 -4.55 16.99 29.48
CA ILE A 673 -4.37 18.45 29.53
C ILE A 673 -3.95 18.89 30.91
N ALA A 674 -4.72 18.49 31.94
CA ALA A 674 -4.47 18.88 33.31
C ALA A 674 -5.16 17.97 34.33
N GLU A 675 -4.71 18.01 35.58
CA GLU A 675 -5.45 17.51 36.74
C GLU A 675 -6.14 18.67 37.43
N LEU A 676 -7.41 18.51 37.76
CA LEU A 676 -8.29 19.58 38.26
C LEU A 676 -9.21 19.07 39.40
N GLU A 677 -9.49 19.93 40.36
CA GLU A 677 -10.60 19.73 41.29
C GLU A 677 -11.89 20.25 40.64
N LEU A 678 -12.80 19.34 40.36
CA LEU A 678 -14.05 19.64 39.67
C LEU A 678 -15.26 19.30 40.54
N ALA A 679 -16.34 20.06 40.38
CA ALA A 679 -17.63 19.81 40.98
C ALA A 679 -18.76 19.81 39.95
N PRO A 680 -19.91 19.22 40.24
CA PRO A 680 -21.07 19.28 39.37
C PRO A 680 -21.38 20.72 38.92
N GLY A 681 -21.65 20.90 37.62
CA GLY A 681 -21.85 22.20 37.01
C GLY A 681 -20.57 22.88 36.51
N ALA A 682 -19.41 22.22 36.57
CA ALA A 682 -18.17 22.72 35.98
C ALA A 682 -18.33 22.90 34.47
N THR A 683 -17.70 23.98 33.95
CA THR A 683 -17.72 24.29 32.52
C THR A 683 -16.29 24.42 31.96
N LEU A 684 -16.14 24.17 30.69
CA LEU A 684 -14.92 24.40 29.93
C LEU A 684 -15.26 25.31 28.75
N GLU A 685 -14.58 26.41 28.64
CA GLU A 685 -14.71 27.38 27.55
C GLU A 685 -13.47 27.37 26.68
N LEU A 686 -13.65 27.15 25.37
CA LEU A 686 -12.62 27.21 24.36
C LEU A 686 -12.86 28.40 23.45
N ALA A 687 -11.89 29.33 23.41
CA ALA A 687 -11.94 30.48 22.53
C ALA A 687 -11.16 30.29 21.22
N PRO A 688 -11.53 31.00 20.13
CA PRO A 688 -10.75 31.04 18.92
C PRO A 688 -9.40 31.71 19.14
N SER A 689 -8.43 31.43 18.25
CA SER A 689 -7.12 32.09 18.34
C SER A 689 -7.22 33.58 18.09
N LYS A 690 -6.44 34.38 18.84
CA LYS A 690 -6.24 35.81 18.59
C LYS A 690 -5.36 36.08 17.35
N LYS A 691 -4.70 35.09 16.80
CA LYS A 691 -3.83 35.19 15.60
C LYS A 691 -4.62 34.78 14.34
N LYS A 692 -4.49 35.59 13.26
CA LYS A 692 -5.25 35.40 12.01
C LYS A 692 -5.06 34.03 11.33
N ASP A 693 -3.88 33.45 11.40
CA ASP A 693 -3.54 32.24 10.67
C ASP A 693 -3.52 30.99 11.56
N VAL A 694 -4.18 31.03 12.70
CA VAL A 694 -4.23 29.91 13.64
C VAL A 694 -5.64 29.35 13.74
N THR A 695 -5.80 28.11 13.36
CA THR A 695 -7.05 27.35 13.53
C THR A 695 -7.08 26.68 14.89
N ILE A 696 -8.13 26.87 15.67
CA ILE A 696 -8.43 26.14 16.90
C ILE A 696 -9.61 25.21 16.62
N THR A 697 -9.53 23.99 17.08
CA THR A 697 -10.57 22.99 16.91
C THR A 697 -11.25 22.70 18.24
N ALA A 698 -12.56 22.78 18.25
CA ALA A 698 -13.43 22.30 19.29
C ALA A 698 -13.94 20.91 18.89
N ASP A 699 -13.72 19.92 19.77
CA ASP A 699 -14.09 18.51 19.55
C ASP A 699 -14.41 17.89 20.92
N GLY A 700 -13.95 16.70 21.24
CA GLY A 700 -14.28 16.00 22.47
C GLY A 700 -13.39 16.34 23.67
N TYR A 701 -13.98 16.31 24.87
CA TYR A 701 -13.28 16.28 26.13
C TYR A 701 -13.72 15.06 26.96
N ALA A 702 -12.77 14.55 27.76
CA ALA A 702 -13.04 13.43 28.66
C ALA A 702 -12.50 13.71 30.06
N LEU A 703 -13.17 13.15 31.05
CA LEU A 703 -12.79 13.19 32.46
C LEU A 703 -12.54 11.79 32.99
N GLU A 704 -11.34 11.57 33.51
CA GLU A 704 -10.97 10.38 34.28
C GLU A 704 -11.01 10.73 35.76
N PRO A 705 -11.87 10.11 36.59
CA PRO A 705 -11.84 10.34 38.04
C PRO A 705 -10.54 9.78 38.61
N LEU A 706 -9.85 10.61 39.39
CA LEU A 706 -8.64 10.24 40.13
C LEU A 706 -9.03 9.99 41.60
N ASN A 707 -8.82 8.75 42.06
CA ASN A 707 -9.11 8.35 43.44
C ASN A 707 -8.23 9.08 44.48
#